data_2bd66ce24cc5cd87cd3d578f65ee5866
#
_entry.id   2bd66ce24cc5cd87cd3d578f65ee5866
#
_cell.length_a   1.000
_cell.length_b   1.000
_cell.length_c   1.000
_cell.angle_alpha   90.00
_cell.angle_beta   90.00
_cell.angle_gamma   90.00
#
_symmetry.space_group_name_H-M   'P 1'
#
loop_
_entity.id
_entity.type
_entity.pdbx_description
1 polymer ?
#
loop_
_entity_poly.entity_id
_entity_poly.type
_entity_poly.pdbx_seq_one_letter_code
_entity_poly.pdbx_strand_id
1 'polypeptide(L)'
;MSLVLVDVVASDNKGNFITNLTKDDFELYEDGKKVPINSFELISFLREEIEEQEIRLTPARESQLFVIFDSINTIKRVLERNKHKIIDRLTSLLRIGKEIMVCELGEKEGMQILQPLSKDKTLIAQAVHKASGNIWLEREADHLVTPSIMEQASRDSGTAFDVETFKEYNRETYHFFARKRFEKTINGLLAVMNVIKDYPGRKPVLLISGGIPSLSAFASFGIKKIADDTVALSETATTKMNDPFNILKKPGTRRGEDILNDFIHFANSHNITFYALDPDNYLSYVMDDMAYENFPRSGKDISLFSADEIKELKKGELANLNALAEDTGGNAFMGAKKFDNFQKVITRDLSYCYELSFYPNRKKADGKYHKIEVKVKQPGIKILARKGYLDYTDEQRESLLFASASYNPSLFKQISFEAQAVPFVQSKNRFILWVNMALPVKSILHEESEGLRLKKLKLSITIDDLANERGVASQVDIPIILTPSFRKSLEKARYFGFNTCSQPLELKKDEYLLILALFDESRGQMGTVEEMVKIPVMDKDEDSLIVNAVFGDKVDDLNGGGTLFSISPKNGTLQLGKGAFYPMGLNQFKPRKYIALFLQVYSPQKQAAFEPGFFLLQNGEEKVRLRAEIIDESWNKKAKIWNAVFSLDFSGSSKGDHILIIKLLDPQTGQETEKKVEIKII
;
A
#
# COMPACT_ATOMS: atom_id res chain seq x y z
N MET A 1 -9.76 24.90 -15.03
CA MET A 1 -9.93 23.86 -16.09
C MET A 1 -8.58 23.19 -16.29
N SER A 2 -8.51 21.90 -16.17
CA SER A 2 -7.26 21.15 -16.43
C SER A 2 -7.17 20.83 -17.92
N LEU A 3 -6.04 21.14 -18.54
CA LEU A 3 -5.74 20.77 -19.92
C LEU A 3 -5.52 19.26 -19.99
N VAL A 4 -6.18 18.58 -20.92
CA VAL A 4 -6.01 17.14 -21.16
C VAL A 4 -5.03 16.97 -22.31
N LEU A 5 -3.88 16.32 -22.05
CA LEU A 5 -2.88 15.96 -23.04
C LEU A 5 -3.18 14.56 -23.58
N VAL A 6 -3.00 14.34 -24.87
CA VAL A 6 -3.20 13.05 -25.53
C VAL A 6 -2.02 12.77 -26.45
N ASP A 7 -1.15 11.84 -26.00
CA ASP A 7 -0.04 11.39 -26.82
C ASP A 7 -0.50 10.34 -27.83
N VAL A 8 -0.11 10.53 -29.06
CA VAL A 8 -0.53 9.72 -30.21
C VAL A 8 0.70 9.21 -30.96
N VAL A 9 0.81 7.89 -31.08
CA VAL A 9 1.78 7.25 -31.96
C VAL A 9 1.07 6.86 -33.26
N ALA A 10 1.47 7.47 -34.35
CA ALA A 10 0.93 7.19 -35.68
C ALA A 10 1.92 6.37 -36.49
N SER A 11 1.51 5.22 -37.05
CA SER A 11 2.37 4.33 -37.81
C SER A 11 1.71 3.83 -39.08
N ASP A 12 2.54 3.53 -40.09
CA ASP A 12 2.13 2.88 -41.34
C ASP A 12 1.86 1.36 -41.10
N ASN A 13 1.40 0.69 -42.15
CA ASN A 13 1.17 -0.77 -42.12
C ASN A 13 2.46 -1.59 -41.96
N LYS A 14 3.64 -1.02 -42.20
CA LYS A 14 4.95 -1.65 -41.98
C LYS A 14 5.47 -1.41 -40.57
N GLY A 15 4.75 -0.59 -39.80
CA GLY A 15 5.11 -0.26 -38.44
C GLY A 15 6.14 0.87 -38.32
N ASN A 16 6.35 1.71 -39.33
CA ASN A 16 7.21 2.89 -39.22
C ASN A 16 6.39 4.08 -38.70
N PHE A 17 7.01 4.94 -37.89
CA PHE A 17 6.36 6.17 -37.43
C PHE A 17 6.19 7.14 -38.59
N ILE A 18 5.08 7.83 -38.65
CA ILE A 18 4.77 8.84 -39.67
C ILE A 18 4.99 10.23 -39.04
N THR A 19 5.92 11.00 -39.57
CA THR A 19 6.36 12.31 -39.01
C THR A 19 5.74 13.53 -39.65
N ASN A 20 5.02 13.38 -40.78
CA ASN A 20 4.54 14.48 -41.63
C ASN A 20 3.04 14.76 -41.49
N LEU A 21 2.40 14.28 -40.41
CA LEU A 21 1.00 14.61 -40.14
C LEU A 21 0.90 16.01 -39.54
N THR A 22 -0.16 16.71 -39.89
CA THR A 22 -0.51 18.05 -39.37
C THR A 22 -1.70 17.99 -38.43
N LYS A 23 -1.98 19.09 -37.72
CA LYS A 23 -3.15 19.20 -36.85
C LYS A 23 -4.47 18.89 -37.58
N ASP A 24 -4.57 19.27 -38.86
CA ASP A 24 -5.79 19.09 -39.66
C ASP A 24 -6.02 17.62 -40.08
N ASP A 25 -5.02 16.79 -39.98
CA ASP A 25 -5.15 15.35 -40.23
C ASP A 25 -5.82 14.61 -39.07
N PHE A 26 -5.88 15.20 -37.87
CA PHE A 26 -6.43 14.59 -36.68
C PHE A 26 -7.84 15.08 -36.36
N GLU A 27 -8.65 14.18 -35.82
CA GLU A 27 -9.91 14.45 -35.18
C GLU A 27 -9.93 13.87 -33.77
N LEU A 28 -10.31 14.68 -32.79
CA LEU A 28 -10.36 14.30 -31.39
C LEU A 28 -11.79 14.33 -30.87
N TYR A 29 -12.18 13.28 -30.14
CA TYR A 29 -13.52 13.12 -29.60
C TYR A 29 -13.44 12.84 -28.09
N GLU A 30 -14.29 13.52 -27.30
CA GLU A 30 -14.56 13.23 -25.90
C GLU A 30 -16.00 12.73 -25.75
N ASP A 31 -16.22 11.53 -25.20
CA ASP A 31 -17.52 10.90 -25.04
C ASP A 31 -18.36 10.89 -26.33
N GLY A 32 -17.69 10.63 -27.46
CA GLY A 32 -18.31 10.62 -28.80
C GLY A 32 -18.58 12.00 -29.39
N LYS A 33 -18.30 13.10 -28.70
CA LYS A 33 -18.43 14.46 -29.21
C LYS A 33 -17.10 15.00 -29.67
N LYS A 34 -17.07 15.56 -30.88
CA LYS A 34 -15.86 16.18 -31.44
C LYS A 34 -15.47 17.39 -30.58
N VAL A 35 -14.19 17.45 -30.18
CA VAL A 35 -13.62 18.57 -29.43
C VAL A 35 -12.51 19.24 -30.21
N PRO A 36 -12.34 20.57 -30.05
CA PRO A 36 -11.26 21.29 -30.73
C PRO A 36 -9.90 20.88 -30.14
N ILE A 37 -8.93 20.63 -31.01
CA ILE A 37 -7.53 20.43 -30.63
C ILE A 37 -6.95 21.81 -30.33
N ASN A 38 -6.50 22.04 -29.09
CA ASN A 38 -5.93 23.30 -28.65
C ASN A 38 -4.48 23.46 -29.07
N SER A 39 -3.63 22.50 -28.69
CA SER A 39 -2.25 22.44 -29.14
C SER A 39 -1.98 21.16 -29.89
N PHE A 40 -1.01 21.23 -30.79
CA PHE A 40 -0.54 20.11 -31.59
C PHE A 40 0.98 20.24 -31.75
N GLU A 41 1.72 19.22 -31.39
CA GLU A 41 3.17 19.22 -31.45
C GLU A 41 3.69 17.82 -31.82
N LEU A 42 4.69 17.75 -32.71
CA LEU A 42 5.47 16.54 -32.91
C LEU A 42 6.66 16.57 -31.95
N ILE A 43 6.68 15.65 -31.02
CA ILE A 43 7.75 15.51 -30.02
C ILE A 43 8.73 14.46 -30.51
N SER A 44 10.02 14.82 -30.59
CA SER A 44 11.13 13.90 -30.77
C SER A 44 11.85 13.69 -29.44
N PHE A 45 12.11 12.45 -29.10
CA PHE A 45 12.92 12.06 -27.95
C PHE A 45 14.34 11.61 -28.36
N LEU A 46 14.68 11.69 -29.66
CA LEU A 46 16.01 11.38 -30.16
C LEU A 46 16.92 12.59 -30.03
N ARG A 47 18.17 12.37 -29.64
CA ARG A 47 19.22 13.40 -29.57
C ARG A 47 20.02 13.56 -30.87
N GLU A 48 19.57 13.01 -31.98
CA GLU A 48 20.31 13.15 -33.21
C GLU A 48 20.21 14.58 -33.79
N GLU A 49 21.35 15.14 -34.13
CA GLU A 49 21.49 16.34 -34.93
C GLU A 49 20.84 16.06 -36.28
N ILE A 50 19.62 16.52 -36.48
CA ILE A 50 18.98 16.52 -37.78
C ILE A 50 19.46 17.77 -38.49
N GLU A 51 20.45 17.62 -39.35
CA GLU A 51 20.80 18.62 -40.35
C GLU A 51 19.57 18.91 -41.23
N GLU A 52 19.20 20.19 -41.23
CA GLU A 52 18.43 20.89 -42.25
C GLU A 52 17.17 20.22 -42.85
N GLN A 53 16.09 20.20 -42.13
CA GLN A 53 14.77 20.48 -42.71
C GLN A 53 13.92 21.22 -41.66
N GLU A 54 13.24 22.30 -42.07
CA GLU A 54 12.47 23.27 -41.24
C GLU A 54 11.24 22.66 -40.49
N ILE A 55 11.46 21.63 -39.70
CA ILE A 55 10.49 21.20 -38.70
C ILE A 55 10.98 21.78 -37.38
N ARG A 56 10.22 22.71 -36.79
CA ARG A 56 10.46 23.20 -35.43
C ARG A 56 10.27 22.03 -34.46
N LEU A 57 11.30 21.21 -34.31
CA LEU A 57 11.36 20.23 -33.24
C LEU A 57 11.65 20.97 -31.94
N THR A 58 10.79 20.81 -30.96
CA THR A 58 11.09 21.23 -29.59
C THR A 58 12.38 20.53 -29.13
N PRO A 59 13.22 21.18 -28.30
CA PRO A 59 14.43 20.54 -27.77
C PRO A 59 14.06 19.20 -27.16
N ALA A 60 14.87 18.15 -27.47
CA ALA A 60 14.64 16.79 -27.03
C ALA A 60 14.29 16.73 -25.54
N ARG A 61 13.05 16.40 -25.23
CA ARG A 61 12.61 16.24 -23.83
C ARG A 61 13.31 15.00 -23.28
N GLU A 62 13.82 15.10 -22.06
CA GLU A 62 14.32 13.90 -21.36
C GLU A 62 13.22 12.86 -21.30
N SER A 63 13.53 11.65 -21.68
CA SER A 63 12.58 10.58 -21.83
C SER A 63 12.94 9.43 -20.90
N GLN A 64 12.00 9.08 -20.05
CA GLN A 64 12.13 8.05 -19.04
C GLN A 64 11.45 6.77 -19.50
N LEU A 65 11.92 5.64 -18.99
CA LEU A 65 11.27 4.34 -19.12
C LEU A 65 11.24 3.69 -17.73
N PHE A 66 10.08 3.30 -17.29
CA PHE A 66 9.87 2.59 -16.03
C PHE A 66 9.70 1.10 -16.34
N VAL A 67 10.60 0.26 -15.83
CA VAL A 67 10.57 -1.19 -16.01
C VAL A 67 10.14 -1.85 -14.73
N ILE A 68 9.09 -2.65 -14.79
CA ILE A 68 8.54 -3.36 -13.62
C ILE A 68 8.61 -4.86 -13.89
N PHE A 69 9.33 -5.58 -13.03
CA PHE A 69 9.31 -7.03 -12.99
C PHE A 69 8.19 -7.48 -12.04
N ASP A 70 7.18 -8.11 -12.60
CA ASP A 70 6.09 -8.71 -11.81
C ASP A 70 6.51 -10.10 -11.34
N SER A 71 7.23 -10.13 -10.24
CA SER A 71 7.69 -11.36 -9.60
C SER A 71 6.58 -12.10 -8.84
N ILE A 72 5.36 -11.54 -8.76
CA ILE A 72 4.20 -12.25 -8.23
C ILE A 72 3.66 -13.26 -9.27
N ASN A 73 3.57 -12.85 -10.54
CA ASN A 73 2.92 -13.62 -11.60
C ASN A 73 3.91 -14.17 -12.64
N THR A 74 5.23 -14.04 -12.41
CA THR A 74 6.26 -14.56 -13.32
C THR A 74 7.05 -15.68 -12.66
N ILE A 75 7.07 -16.85 -13.27
CA ILE A 75 7.82 -18.01 -12.77
C ILE A 75 9.32 -17.70 -12.77
N LYS A 76 10.00 -17.95 -11.66
CA LYS A 76 11.42 -17.64 -11.48
C LYS A 76 12.29 -18.22 -12.58
N ARG A 77 12.15 -19.51 -12.89
CA ARG A 77 12.94 -20.21 -13.92
C ARG A 77 12.77 -19.59 -15.32
N VAL A 78 11.56 -19.12 -15.63
CA VAL A 78 11.24 -18.44 -16.89
C VAL A 78 11.94 -17.09 -16.96
N LEU A 79 11.88 -16.31 -15.91
CA LEU A 79 12.56 -15.02 -15.83
C LEU A 79 14.07 -15.17 -15.94
N GLU A 80 14.68 -16.09 -15.18
CA GLU A 80 16.13 -16.32 -15.18
C GLU A 80 16.65 -16.67 -16.57
N ARG A 81 15.94 -17.52 -17.34
CA ARG A 81 16.30 -17.89 -18.71
C ARG A 81 16.35 -16.70 -19.66
N ASN A 82 15.50 -15.69 -19.43
CA ASN A 82 15.34 -14.56 -20.35
C ASN A 82 16.04 -13.27 -19.90
N LYS A 83 16.60 -13.20 -18.69
CA LYS A 83 17.27 -12.01 -18.14
C LYS A 83 18.32 -11.42 -19.10
N HIS A 84 19.17 -12.24 -19.71
CA HIS A 84 20.20 -11.76 -20.61
C HIS A 84 19.61 -11.04 -21.84
N LYS A 85 18.55 -11.59 -22.44
CA LYS A 85 17.85 -10.96 -23.57
C LYS A 85 17.20 -9.64 -23.13
N ILE A 86 16.58 -9.62 -21.95
CA ILE A 86 15.95 -8.42 -21.41
C ILE A 86 17.01 -7.32 -21.18
N ILE A 87 18.16 -7.66 -20.57
CA ILE A 87 19.27 -6.73 -20.35
C ILE A 87 19.75 -6.15 -21.69
N ASP A 88 20.01 -6.98 -22.70
CA ASP A 88 20.47 -6.53 -24.01
C ASP A 88 19.48 -5.56 -24.67
N ARG A 89 18.19 -5.84 -24.54
CA ARG A 89 17.13 -5.00 -25.11
C ARG A 89 17.00 -3.67 -24.33
N LEU A 90 16.95 -3.70 -23.00
CA LEU A 90 16.87 -2.49 -22.18
C LEU A 90 18.08 -1.59 -22.38
N THR A 91 19.28 -2.18 -22.37
CA THR A 91 20.52 -1.41 -22.56
C THR A 91 20.65 -0.80 -23.95
N SER A 92 19.99 -1.38 -24.97
CA SER A 92 19.92 -0.77 -26.31
C SER A 92 19.07 0.52 -26.32
N LEU A 93 18.06 0.63 -25.44
CA LEU A 93 17.22 1.84 -25.32
C LEU A 93 17.98 3.03 -24.71
N LEU A 94 19.07 2.78 -23.97
CA LEU A 94 19.92 3.85 -23.44
C LEU A 94 20.59 4.63 -24.57
N ARG A 95 20.84 4.00 -25.73
CA ARG A 95 21.46 4.65 -26.90
C ARG A 95 20.58 5.75 -27.49
N ILE A 96 19.27 5.67 -27.31
CA ILE A 96 18.31 6.70 -27.73
C ILE A 96 18.03 7.73 -26.63
N GLY A 97 18.92 7.83 -25.63
CA GLY A 97 18.87 8.87 -24.60
C GLY A 97 17.90 8.62 -23.46
N LYS A 98 17.36 7.40 -23.31
CA LYS A 98 16.42 7.06 -22.23
C LYS A 98 17.11 6.93 -20.90
N GLU A 99 16.47 7.42 -19.83
CA GLU A 99 16.77 7.03 -18.46
C GLU A 99 15.84 5.89 -18.04
N ILE A 100 16.39 4.87 -17.41
CA ILE A 100 15.62 3.67 -17.04
C ILE A 100 15.59 3.55 -15.51
N MET A 101 14.39 3.42 -14.96
CA MET A 101 14.15 2.97 -13.59
C MET A 101 13.78 1.48 -13.65
N VAL A 102 14.31 0.70 -12.72
CA VAL A 102 13.97 -0.72 -12.59
C VAL A 102 13.31 -0.95 -11.25
N CYS A 103 12.12 -1.51 -11.28
CA CYS A 103 11.33 -1.89 -10.11
C CYS A 103 11.03 -3.38 -10.13
N GLU A 104 10.76 -3.93 -8.95
CA GLU A 104 10.26 -5.29 -8.78
C GLU A 104 9.01 -5.28 -7.92
N LEU A 105 8.01 -6.01 -8.33
CA LEU A 105 6.83 -6.31 -7.55
C LEU A 105 6.96 -7.72 -6.96
N GLY A 106 7.42 -7.78 -5.72
CA GLY A 106 7.63 -9.03 -4.97
C GLY A 106 6.41 -9.43 -4.15
N GLU A 107 6.32 -10.70 -3.81
CA GLU A 107 5.17 -11.22 -3.05
C GLU A 107 5.19 -10.77 -1.58
N LYS A 108 6.35 -10.74 -0.94
CA LYS A 108 6.52 -10.38 0.47
C LYS A 108 6.80 -8.89 0.67
N GLU A 109 7.71 -8.38 -0.12
CA GLU A 109 8.25 -7.02 0.02
C GLU A 109 7.40 -5.97 -0.69
N GLY A 110 6.40 -6.41 -1.48
CA GLY A 110 5.60 -5.50 -2.32
C GLY A 110 6.43 -4.87 -3.43
N MET A 111 6.15 -3.59 -3.77
CA MET A 111 6.87 -2.87 -4.81
C MET A 111 8.19 -2.31 -4.28
N GLN A 112 9.30 -2.63 -4.94
CA GLN A 112 10.64 -2.14 -4.63
C GLN A 112 11.27 -1.45 -5.82
N ILE A 113 12.00 -0.36 -5.60
CA ILE A 113 12.84 0.27 -6.60
C ILE A 113 14.23 -0.37 -6.52
N LEU A 114 14.56 -1.22 -7.48
CA LEU A 114 15.87 -1.89 -7.55
C LEU A 114 16.95 -0.94 -8.07
N GLN A 115 16.60 -0.03 -8.98
CA GLN A 115 17.44 1.01 -9.52
C GLN A 115 16.59 2.24 -9.84
N PRO A 116 16.85 3.40 -9.22
CA PRO A 116 16.30 4.69 -9.64
C PRO A 116 16.70 5.02 -11.09
N LEU A 117 16.09 6.06 -11.67
CA LEU A 117 16.41 6.51 -13.02
C LEU A 117 17.92 6.62 -13.26
N SER A 118 18.42 5.93 -14.26
CA SER A 118 19.84 5.86 -14.61
C SER A 118 20.05 5.69 -16.10
N LYS A 119 21.18 6.22 -16.60
CA LYS A 119 21.72 5.95 -17.94
C LYS A 119 22.87 4.93 -17.90
N ASP A 120 23.26 4.46 -16.72
CA ASP A 120 24.35 3.52 -16.55
C ASP A 120 23.90 2.07 -16.87
N LYS A 121 24.49 1.54 -17.93
CA LYS A 121 24.22 0.18 -18.40
C LYS A 121 24.49 -0.87 -17.31
N THR A 122 25.54 -0.69 -16.52
CA THR A 122 25.98 -1.64 -15.51
C THR A 122 24.98 -1.70 -14.35
N LEU A 123 24.53 -0.54 -13.87
CA LEU A 123 23.55 -0.45 -12.79
C LEU A 123 22.21 -1.06 -13.22
N ILE A 124 21.78 -0.81 -14.46
CA ILE A 124 20.54 -1.40 -14.98
C ILE A 124 20.66 -2.92 -15.10
N ALA A 125 21.79 -3.43 -15.63
CA ALA A 125 22.01 -4.87 -15.71
C ALA A 125 22.03 -5.53 -14.33
N GLN A 126 22.68 -4.92 -13.33
CA GLN A 126 22.70 -5.40 -11.96
C GLN A 126 21.29 -5.42 -11.35
N ALA A 127 20.46 -4.41 -11.61
CA ALA A 127 19.08 -4.36 -11.13
C ALA A 127 18.24 -5.48 -11.75
N VAL A 128 18.36 -5.72 -13.07
CA VAL A 128 17.67 -6.84 -13.74
C VAL A 128 18.12 -8.20 -13.17
N HIS A 129 19.42 -8.34 -12.85
CA HIS A 129 19.90 -9.57 -12.21
C HIS A 129 19.33 -9.77 -10.78
N LYS A 130 19.07 -8.69 -10.04
CA LYS A 130 18.45 -8.76 -8.71
C LYS A 130 16.98 -9.15 -8.77
N ALA A 131 16.26 -8.77 -9.85
CA ALA A 131 14.85 -9.12 -9.97
C ALA A 131 14.68 -10.64 -9.87
N SER A 132 13.75 -11.07 -9.05
CA SER A 132 13.44 -12.49 -8.85
C SER A 132 12.13 -12.86 -9.55
N GLY A 133 11.87 -14.13 -9.73
CA GLY A 133 10.56 -14.61 -10.13
C GLY A 133 9.90 -15.31 -8.95
N ASN A 134 8.65 -15.67 -9.09
CA ASN A 134 7.89 -16.37 -8.08
C ASN A 134 8.29 -17.86 -8.02
N ILE A 135 8.88 -18.27 -6.89
CA ILE A 135 9.17 -19.67 -6.60
C ILE A 135 7.88 -20.40 -6.23
N TRP A 136 6.92 -19.69 -5.61
CA TRP A 136 5.67 -20.27 -5.12
C TRP A 136 4.73 -20.69 -6.26
N LEU A 137 4.79 -20.00 -7.41
CA LEU A 137 4.06 -20.45 -8.60
C LEU A 137 4.53 -21.82 -9.10
N GLU A 138 5.79 -22.17 -8.84
CA GLU A 138 6.32 -23.50 -9.11
C GLU A 138 5.81 -24.54 -8.09
N ARG A 139 5.27 -24.09 -6.94
CA ARG A 139 4.85 -24.89 -5.80
C ARG A 139 3.41 -24.63 -5.36
N GLU A 140 2.59 -23.99 -6.19
CA GLU A 140 1.17 -23.77 -5.85
C GLU A 140 0.45 -25.07 -5.47
N ALA A 141 0.84 -26.18 -6.08
CA ALA A 141 0.34 -27.51 -5.74
C ALA A 141 0.66 -27.95 -4.30
N ASP A 142 1.74 -27.46 -3.70
CA ASP A 142 2.13 -27.81 -2.33
C ASP A 142 1.16 -27.27 -1.27
N HIS A 143 0.36 -26.25 -1.61
CA HIS A 143 -0.66 -25.65 -0.73
C HIS A 143 -2.05 -26.28 -0.89
N LEU A 144 -2.21 -27.15 -1.87
CA LEU A 144 -3.45 -27.85 -2.10
C LEU A 144 -3.52 -29.12 -1.25
N VAL A 145 -4.71 -29.47 -0.79
CA VAL A 145 -4.94 -30.71 -0.07
C VAL A 145 -4.67 -31.89 -1.01
N THR A 146 -3.81 -32.82 -0.59
CA THR A 146 -3.52 -34.00 -1.40
C THR A 146 -4.66 -35.02 -1.31
N PRO A 147 -4.89 -35.85 -2.35
CA PRO A 147 -5.91 -36.90 -2.29
C PRO A 147 -5.75 -37.83 -1.08
N SER A 148 -4.52 -38.17 -0.70
CA SER A 148 -4.22 -39.03 0.46
C SER A 148 -4.64 -38.42 1.80
N ILE A 149 -4.47 -37.10 1.98
CA ILE A 149 -4.93 -36.39 3.19
C ILE A 149 -6.46 -36.43 3.27
N MET A 150 -7.15 -36.18 2.17
CA MET A 150 -8.59 -36.16 2.15
C MET A 150 -9.21 -37.57 2.26
N GLU A 151 -8.57 -38.59 1.67
CA GLU A 151 -8.96 -39.99 1.86
C GLU A 151 -8.81 -40.41 3.33
N GLN A 152 -7.76 -39.97 4.01
CA GLN A 152 -7.56 -40.25 5.44
C GLN A 152 -8.62 -39.54 6.29
N ALA A 153 -8.87 -38.27 6.06
CA ALA A 153 -9.94 -37.52 6.75
C ALA A 153 -11.32 -38.15 6.52
N SER A 154 -11.59 -38.67 5.31
CA SER A 154 -12.84 -39.36 4.98
C SER A 154 -12.96 -40.70 5.75
N ARG A 155 -11.87 -41.44 5.89
CA ARG A 155 -11.84 -42.67 6.71
C ARG A 155 -12.07 -42.36 8.19
N ASP A 156 -11.41 -41.34 8.72
CA ASP A 156 -11.52 -40.92 10.12
C ASP A 156 -12.90 -40.41 10.48
N SER A 157 -13.61 -39.76 9.53
CA SER A 157 -14.99 -39.29 9.68
C SER A 157 -16.06 -40.33 9.32
N GLY A 158 -15.69 -41.47 8.77
CA GLY A 158 -16.61 -42.51 8.29
C GLY A 158 -17.37 -42.13 7.00
N THR A 159 -16.90 -41.14 6.26
CA THR A 159 -17.47 -40.69 4.98
C THR A 159 -16.70 -41.32 3.80
N ALA A 160 -17.34 -41.47 2.65
CA ALA A 160 -16.67 -41.90 1.43
C ALA A 160 -15.87 -40.74 0.82
N PHE A 161 -14.66 -41.03 0.32
CA PHE A 161 -13.89 -40.06 -0.46
C PHE A 161 -14.62 -39.71 -1.75
N ASP A 162 -14.95 -38.41 -1.92
CA ASP A 162 -15.62 -37.92 -3.10
C ASP A 162 -14.67 -37.03 -3.91
N VAL A 163 -14.39 -37.44 -5.14
CA VAL A 163 -13.46 -36.76 -6.05
C VAL A 163 -13.96 -35.37 -6.43
N GLU A 164 -15.26 -35.19 -6.59
CA GLU A 164 -15.80 -33.86 -6.98
C GLU A 164 -15.71 -32.87 -5.82
N THR A 165 -16.03 -33.27 -4.60
CA THR A 165 -15.82 -32.44 -3.39
C THR A 165 -14.33 -32.08 -3.22
N PHE A 166 -13.41 -33.02 -3.47
CA PHE A 166 -11.98 -32.75 -3.45
C PHE A 166 -11.57 -31.71 -4.49
N LYS A 167 -12.02 -31.85 -5.73
CA LYS A 167 -11.74 -30.90 -6.79
C LYS A 167 -12.33 -29.52 -6.47
N GLU A 168 -13.58 -29.45 -6.00
CA GLU A 168 -14.25 -28.21 -5.65
C GLU A 168 -13.45 -27.45 -4.56
N TYR A 169 -13.06 -28.12 -3.47
CA TYR A 169 -12.28 -27.53 -2.39
C TYR A 169 -10.95 -26.95 -2.89
N ASN A 170 -10.21 -27.73 -3.67
CA ASN A 170 -8.92 -27.28 -4.17
C ASN A 170 -9.04 -26.18 -5.24
N ARG A 171 -10.10 -26.19 -6.05
CA ARG A 171 -10.43 -25.09 -6.99
C ARG A 171 -10.77 -23.79 -6.25
N GLU A 172 -11.53 -23.87 -5.15
CA GLU A 172 -11.82 -22.72 -4.29
C GLU A 172 -10.52 -22.16 -3.68
N THR A 173 -9.62 -23.02 -3.21
CA THR A 173 -8.31 -22.66 -2.67
C THR A 173 -7.44 -21.98 -3.74
N TYR A 174 -7.38 -22.55 -4.94
CA TYR A 174 -6.64 -21.96 -6.06
C TYR A 174 -7.20 -20.58 -6.46
N HIS A 175 -8.53 -20.46 -6.53
CA HIS A 175 -9.19 -19.17 -6.77
C HIS A 175 -8.87 -18.14 -5.70
N PHE A 176 -8.82 -18.54 -4.43
CA PHE A 176 -8.42 -17.66 -3.33
C PHE A 176 -6.98 -17.12 -3.54
N PHE A 177 -6.03 -17.98 -3.90
CA PHE A 177 -4.67 -17.53 -4.19
C PHE A 177 -4.58 -16.65 -5.43
N ALA A 178 -5.29 -16.99 -6.51
CA ALA A 178 -5.34 -16.17 -7.72
C ALA A 178 -5.89 -14.77 -7.41
N ARG A 179 -6.93 -14.67 -6.57
CA ARG A 179 -7.47 -13.41 -6.09
C ARG A 179 -6.45 -12.61 -5.29
N LYS A 180 -5.73 -13.24 -4.35
CA LYS A 180 -4.68 -12.58 -3.56
C LYS A 180 -3.54 -12.07 -4.46
N ARG A 181 -3.11 -12.85 -5.45
CA ARG A 181 -2.15 -12.40 -6.46
C ARG A 181 -2.66 -11.20 -7.24
N PHE A 182 -3.91 -11.25 -7.72
CA PHE A 182 -4.54 -10.12 -8.41
C PHE A 182 -4.52 -8.84 -7.57
N GLU A 183 -5.00 -8.92 -6.32
CA GLU A 183 -5.03 -7.79 -5.40
C GLU A 183 -3.63 -7.21 -5.15
N LYS A 184 -2.63 -8.06 -4.87
CA LYS A 184 -1.24 -7.64 -4.66
C LYS A 184 -0.66 -6.98 -5.92
N THR A 185 -0.91 -7.54 -7.10
CA THR A 185 -0.43 -7.00 -8.37
C THR A 185 -1.00 -5.62 -8.63
N ILE A 186 -2.31 -5.45 -8.55
CA ILE A 186 -2.96 -4.16 -8.82
C ILE A 186 -2.51 -3.10 -7.81
N ASN A 187 -2.45 -3.43 -6.52
CA ASN A 187 -2.02 -2.49 -5.49
C ASN A 187 -0.54 -2.11 -5.61
N GLY A 188 0.34 -3.06 -5.96
CA GLY A 188 1.74 -2.76 -6.19
C GLY A 188 1.97 -1.88 -7.43
N LEU A 189 1.29 -2.17 -8.53
CA LEU A 189 1.33 -1.33 -9.72
C LEU A 189 0.76 0.08 -9.43
N LEU A 190 -0.31 0.19 -8.64
CA LEU A 190 -0.87 1.46 -8.22
C LEU A 190 0.13 2.29 -7.39
N ALA A 191 0.88 1.64 -6.50
CA ALA A 191 1.87 2.32 -5.69
C ALA A 191 2.99 2.92 -6.54
N VAL A 192 3.56 2.17 -7.50
CA VAL A 192 4.58 2.74 -8.38
C VAL A 192 4.02 3.83 -9.27
N MET A 193 2.78 3.69 -9.76
CA MET A 193 2.14 4.75 -10.53
C MET A 193 2.00 6.05 -9.73
N ASN A 194 1.70 5.97 -8.44
CA ASN A 194 1.66 7.15 -7.57
C ASN A 194 3.05 7.80 -7.38
N VAL A 195 4.13 7.03 -7.45
CA VAL A 195 5.50 7.58 -7.43
C VAL A 195 5.84 8.27 -8.76
N ILE A 196 5.43 7.68 -9.89
CA ILE A 196 5.83 8.18 -11.21
C ILE A 196 4.85 9.20 -11.82
N LYS A 197 3.64 9.35 -11.28
CA LYS A 197 2.59 10.24 -11.86
C LYS A 197 3.03 11.68 -12.04
N ASP A 198 3.90 12.18 -11.15
CA ASP A 198 4.33 13.58 -11.12
C ASP A 198 5.52 13.87 -12.06
N TYR A 199 6.08 12.83 -12.71
CA TYR A 199 7.05 13.05 -13.78
C TYR A 199 6.38 13.72 -14.98
N PRO A 200 7.06 14.66 -15.64
CA PRO A 200 6.47 15.40 -16.75
C PRO A 200 6.26 14.52 -17.99
N GLY A 201 5.22 14.83 -18.76
CA GLY A 201 4.91 14.21 -20.06
C GLY A 201 4.42 12.77 -19.96
N ARG A 202 4.61 12.04 -21.05
CA ARG A 202 4.28 10.63 -21.17
C ARG A 202 5.18 9.77 -20.31
N LYS A 203 4.60 8.81 -19.59
CA LYS A 203 5.28 7.89 -18.69
C LYS A 203 5.14 6.44 -19.19
N PRO A 204 6.04 5.99 -20.07
CA PRO A 204 6.01 4.61 -20.54
C PRO A 204 6.47 3.66 -19.45
N VAL A 205 5.68 2.62 -19.20
CA VAL A 205 5.95 1.52 -18.27
C VAL A 205 6.08 0.23 -19.05
N LEU A 206 7.21 -0.45 -18.95
CA LEU A 206 7.38 -1.82 -19.45
C LEU A 206 7.12 -2.80 -18.30
N LEU A 207 5.96 -3.44 -18.30
CA LEU A 207 5.59 -4.49 -17.36
C LEU A 207 6.02 -5.85 -17.90
N ILE A 208 6.94 -6.51 -17.21
CA ILE A 208 7.41 -7.86 -17.51
C ILE A 208 6.66 -8.80 -16.57
N SER A 209 5.68 -9.53 -17.12
CA SER A 209 4.74 -10.32 -16.32
C SER A 209 4.29 -11.57 -17.08
N GLY A 210 4.17 -12.67 -16.38
CA GLY A 210 3.56 -13.89 -16.92
C GLY A 210 2.05 -13.80 -17.10
N GLY A 211 1.38 -12.75 -16.63
CA GLY A 211 -0.07 -12.53 -16.75
C GLY A 211 -0.64 -11.82 -15.53
N ILE A 212 -1.86 -11.31 -15.63
CA ILE A 212 -2.63 -10.78 -14.50
C ILE A 212 -3.80 -11.72 -14.25
N PRO A 213 -3.95 -12.34 -13.05
CA PRO A 213 -5.01 -13.32 -12.80
C PRO A 213 -6.39 -12.83 -13.23
N SER A 214 -7.14 -13.68 -13.93
CA SER A 214 -8.51 -13.39 -14.37
C SER A 214 -9.50 -14.07 -13.44
N LEU A 215 -10.16 -13.27 -12.59
CA LEU A 215 -11.14 -13.82 -11.63
C LEU A 215 -12.42 -14.28 -12.32
N SER A 216 -12.81 -13.66 -13.44
CA SER A 216 -13.99 -14.06 -14.23
C SER A 216 -13.81 -15.40 -14.94
N ALA A 217 -12.59 -15.81 -15.27
CA ALA A 217 -12.33 -17.11 -15.89
C ALA A 217 -12.78 -18.28 -14.99
N PHE A 218 -12.74 -18.11 -13.66
CA PHE A 218 -13.19 -19.15 -12.72
C PHE A 218 -14.72 -19.32 -12.68
N ALA A 219 -15.48 -18.26 -12.97
CA ALA A 219 -16.95 -18.35 -13.00
C ALA A 219 -17.46 -19.32 -14.07
N SER A 220 -16.69 -19.50 -15.16
CA SER A 220 -17.04 -20.43 -16.24
C SER A 220 -16.95 -21.91 -15.85
N PHE A 221 -16.29 -22.24 -14.72
CA PHE A 221 -16.05 -23.64 -14.29
C PHE A 221 -17.15 -24.18 -13.33
N GLY A 222 -18.28 -23.49 -13.22
CA GLY A 222 -19.47 -24.00 -12.53
C GLY A 222 -19.38 -24.10 -11.01
N ILE A 223 -18.41 -23.44 -10.39
CA ILE A 223 -18.28 -23.36 -8.94
C ILE A 223 -19.39 -22.46 -8.41
N LYS A 224 -20.51 -23.06 -8.03
CA LYS A 224 -21.76 -22.37 -7.65
C LYS A 224 -21.63 -21.33 -6.52
N LYS A 225 -20.64 -21.47 -5.63
CA LYS A 225 -20.31 -20.48 -4.57
C LYS A 225 -19.45 -19.32 -5.04
N ILE A 226 -18.74 -19.49 -6.15
CA ILE A 226 -17.84 -18.48 -6.75
C ILE A 226 -18.58 -17.68 -7.84
N ALA A 227 -19.86 -18.00 -8.15
CA ALA A 227 -20.69 -17.21 -9.06
C ALA A 227 -20.87 -15.75 -8.62
N ASP A 228 -20.49 -15.42 -7.40
CA ASP A 228 -20.15 -14.08 -6.99
C ASP A 228 -18.65 -13.83 -7.24
N ASP A 229 -18.31 -13.40 -8.47
CA ASP A 229 -17.04 -12.70 -8.82
C ASP A 229 -16.83 -11.41 -8.00
N THR A 230 -17.61 -11.31 -6.98
CA THR A 230 -17.66 -10.19 -6.10
C THR A 230 -16.58 -10.39 -5.06
N VAL A 231 -15.58 -9.51 -5.11
CA VAL A 231 -14.73 -9.23 -3.98
C VAL A 231 -15.67 -8.85 -2.84
N ALA A 232 -16.21 -9.84 -2.13
CA ALA A 232 -16.85 -9.64 -0.85
C ALA A 232 -15.74 -9.23 0.11
N LEU A 233 -15.46 -7.93 0.13
CA LEU A 233 -14.75 -7.31 1.22
C LEU A 233 -15.54 -7.68 2.46
N SER A 234 -14.93 -8.44 3.37
CA SER A 234 -15.61 -8.94 4.57
C SER A 234 -16.36 -7.80 5.23
N GLU A 235 -17.61 -8.05 5.61
CA GLU A 235 -18.55 -7.04 6.13
C GLU A 235 -18.20 -6.49 7.51
N THR A 236 -16.97 -6.63 7.99
CA THR A 236 -16.52 -5.90 9.15
C THR A 236 -16.43 -4.41 8.79
N ALA A 237 -17.01 -3.56 9.62
CA ALA A 237 -17.15 -2.11 9.40
C ALA A 237 -15.84 -1.36 9.08
N THR A 238 -14.70 -2.00 9.28
CA THR A 238 -13.36 -1.54 8.94
C THR A 238 -13.03 -1.66 7.45
N THR A 239 -13.65 -2.57 6.70
CA THR A 239 -13.31 -2.90 5.31
C THR A 239 -13.94 -1.96 4.28
N LYS A 240 -14.98 -1.20 4.66
CA LYS A 240 -15.71 -0.35 3.71
C LYS A 240 -14.95 0.90 3.23
N MET A 241 -13.85 1.27 3.89
CA MET A 241 -13.08 2.48 3.53
C MET A 241 -11.82 2.24 2.69
N ASN A 242 -11.42 1.00 2.40
CA ASN A 242 -10.03 0.70 2.04
C ASN A 242 -9.73 0.10 0.70
N ASP A 243 -10.73 -0.23 -0.07
CA ASP A 243 -10.49 -0.48 -1.49
C ASP A 243 -10.17 0.89 -2.13
N PRO A 244 -8.96 1.11 -2.66
CA PRO A 244 -8.62 2.36 -3.34
C PRO A 244 -9.60 2.67 -4.47
N PHE A 245 -10.31 1.66 -4.97
CA PHE A 245 -11.32 1.77 -6.02
C PHE A 245 -12.76 1.80 -5.49
N ASN A 246 -13.00 1.53 -4.21
CA ASN A 246 -14.33 1.65 -3.60
C ASN A 246 -14.85 3.09 -3.55
N ILE A 247 -13.92 4.06 -3.66
CA ILE A 247 -14.22 5.47 -3.73
C ILE A 247 -14.88 5.86 -5.06
N LEU A 248 -14.65 5.06 -6.09
CA LEU A 248 -15.12 5.35 -7.44
C LEU A 248 -16.54 4.83 -7.70
N LYS A 249 -17.08 3.95 -6.83
CA LYS A 249 -18.44 3.37 -7.01
C LYS A 249 -19.14 3.15 -5.66
N LYS A 250 -20.48 3.09 -5.70
CA LYS A 250 -21.33 2.80 -4.53
C LYS A 250 -20.93 1.47 -3.85
N PRO A 251 -21.12 1.34 -2.52
CA PRO A 251 -20.84 0.10 -1.80
C PRO A 251 -21.59 -1.06 -2.46
N GLY A 252 -20.88 -2.08 -2.86
CA GLY A 252 -21.38 -3.28 -3.52
C GLY A 252 -20.22 -4.16 -3.93
N THR A 253 -20.50 -5.41 -4.12
CA THR A 253 -19.59 -6.43 -4.61
C THR A 253 -19.03 -6.04 -5.98
N ARG A 254 -17.69 -6.02 -6.15
CA ARG A 254 -17.01 -5.58 -7.39
C ARG A 254 -16.37 -6.75 -8.10
N ARG A 255 -16.49 -6.80 -9.41
CA ARG A 255 -15.82 -7.80 -10.26
C ARG A 255 -14.34 -7.43 -10.43
N GLY A 256 -13.46 -8.41 -10.58
CA GLY A 256 -12.05 -8.19 -10.86
C GLY A 256 -11.81 -7.34 -12.12
N GLU A 257 -12.64 -7.50 -13.14
CA GLU A 257 -12.63 -6.69 -14.36
C GLU A 257 -12.91 -5.21 -14.09
N ASP A 258 -13.84 -4.89 -13.19
CA ASP A 258 -14.12 -3.50 -12.80
C ASP A 258 -12.91 -2.86 -12.12
N ILE A 259 -12.20 -3.63 -11.28
CA ILE A 259 -11.00 -3.17 -10.60
C ILE A 259 -9.87 -2.92 -11.61
N LEU A 260 -9.65 -3.82 -12.55
CA LEU A 260 -8.66 -3.64 -13.61
C LEU A 260 -8.99 -2.43 -14.50
N ASN A 261 -10.27 -2.23 -14.84
CA ASN A 261 -10.71 -1.06 -15.60
C ASN A 261 -10.43 0.25 -14.85
N ASP A 262 -10.72 0.31 -13.56
CA ASP A 262 -10.43 1.51 -12.76
C ASP A 262 -8.92 1.77 -12.65
N PHE A 263 -8.10 0.70 -12.58
CA PHE A 263 -6.65 0.81 -12.63
C PHE A 263 -6.17 1.39 -13.99
N ILE A 264 -6.72 0.91 -15.12
CA ILE A 264 -6.45 1.44 -16.46
C ILE A 264 -6.89 2.92 -16.54
N HIS A 265 -8.03 3.26 -15.95
CA HIS A 265 -8.52 4.63 -15.88
C HIS A 265 -7.56 5.55 -15.10
N PHE A 266 -7.00 5.05 -13.99
CA PHE A 266 -5.98 5.78 -13.24
C PHE A 266 -4.71 6.01 -14.08
N ALA A 267 -4.19 4.97 -14.74
CA ALA A 267 -3.03 5.09 -15.61
C ALA A 267 -3.26 6.15 -16.70
N ASN A 268 -4.41 6.08 -17.37
CA ASN A 268 -4.80 7.02 -18.40
C ASN A 268 -4.88 8.46 -17.89
N SER A 269 -5.39 8.68 -16.68
CA SER A 269 -5.51 10.02 -16.10
C SER A 269 -4.18 10.70 -15.86
N HIS A 270 -3.13 9.91 -15.61
CA HIS A 270 -1.79 10.40 -15.33
C HIS A 270 -0.82 10.27 -16.50
N ASN A 271 -1.35 10.00 -17.72
CA ASN A 271 -0.56 9.82 -18.94
C ASN A 271 0.51 8.71 -18.80
N ILE A 272 0.14 7.61 -18.11
CA ILE A 272 0.95 6.41 -17.95
C ILE A 272 0.55 5.41 -19.02
N THR A 273 1.49 4.98 -19.85
CA THR A 273 1.27 4.04 -20.95
C THR A 273 1.97 2.72 -20.63
N PHE A 274 1.21 1.65 -20.53
CA PHE A 274 1.78 0.32 -20.32
C PHE A 274 2.15 -0.38 -21.62
N TYR A 275 3.35 -0.93 -21.62
CA TYR A 275 3.80 -1.96 -22.54
C TYR A 275 3.93 -3.24 -21.75
N ALA A 276 3.33 -4.32 -22.22
CA ALA A 276 3.36 -5.61 -21.53
C ALA A 276 4.25 -6.60 -22.28
N LEU A 277 5.14 -7.24 -21.55
CA LEU A 277 6.04 -8.26 -22.07
C LEU A 277 5.86 -9.56 -21.29
N ASP A 278 5.32 -10.59 -21.95
CA ASP A 278 5.35 -11.95 -21.44
C ASP A 278 6.74 -12.55 -21.71
N PRO A 279 7.53 -12.88 -20.67
CA PRO A 279 8.91 -13.32 -20.83
C PRO A 279 9.05 -14.70 -21.49
N ASP A 280 7.98 -15.49 -21.60
CA ASP A 280 8.00 -16.79 -22.22
C ASP A 280 6.71 -17.17 -22.94
N ASN A 281 6.79 -18.19 -23.78
CA ASN A 281 5.64 -18.89 -24.32
C ASN A 281 5.06 -19.83 -23.21
N TYR A 282 4.56 -19.21 -22.16
CA TYR A 282 4.12 -19.84 -20.91
C TYR A 282 3.13 -21.00 -21.11
N LEU A 283 2.32 -20.97 -22.18
CA LEU A 283 1.38 -22.04 -22.49
C LEU A 283 2.04 -23.40 -22.63
N SER A 284 3.24 -23.49 -23.24
CA SER A 284 3.94 -24.77 -23.37
C SER A 284 4.45 -25.28 -22.03
N TYR A 285 4.81 -24.36 -21.14
CA TYR A 285 5.47 -24.69 -19.89
C TYR A 285 4.49 -25.12 -18.79
N VAL A 286 3.38 -24.37 -18.62
CA VAL A 286 2.34 -24.73 -17.63
C VAL A 286 1.63 -26.01 -18.04
N MET A 287 1.46 -26.26 -19.34
CA MET A 287 0.87 -27.51 -19.81
C MET A 287 1.80 -28.71 -19.55
N ASP A 288 3.13 -28.52 -19.65
CA ASP A 288 4.09 -29.57 -19.33
C ASP A 288 4.20 -29.77 -17.80
N ASP A 289 4.29 -28.73 -16.99
CA ASP A 289 4.44 -28.85 -15.54
C ASP A 289 3.14 -29.25 -14.83
N MET A 290 1.98 -28.68 -15.17
CA MET A 290 0.70 -29.11 -14.60
C MET A 290 0.27 -30.49 -15.07
N ALA A 291 0.74 -30.94 -16.24
CA ALA A 291 0.58 -32.33 -16.67
C ALA A 291 1.53 -33.29 -15.94
N TYR A 292 2.71 -32.81 -15.49
CA TYR A 292 3.66 -33.59 -14.71
C TYR A 292 3.43 -33.55 -13.20
N GLU A 293 2.80 -32.49 -12.65
CA GLU A 293 2.36 -32.40 -11.26
C GLU A 293 0.99 -33.07 -11.04
N ASN A 294 0.58 -33.96 -11.91
CA ASN A 294 -0.37 -34.99 -11.55
C ASN A 294 0.17 -35.69 -10.31
N PHE A 295 -0.53 -35.60 -9.18
CA PHE A 295 -0.19 -36.25 -7.91
C PHE A 295 0.20 -37.74 -8.12
N PRO A 296 1.50 -38.10 -8.33
CA PRO A 296 1.84 -39.39 -8.92
C PRO A 296 2.00 -40.52 -7.90
N ARG A 297 1.55 -40.35 -6.67
CA ARG A 297 1.87 -41.30 -5.61
C ARG A 297 0.72 -42.17 -5.09
N SER A 298 -0.52 -41.94 -5.52
CA SER A 298 -1.70 -42.71 -5.06
C SER A 298 -2.34 -43.61 -6.13
N GLY A 299 -1.77 -43.67 -7.34
CA GLY A 299 -2.32 -44.51 -8.40
C GLY A 299 -3.65 -44.02 -9.02
N LYS A 300 -4.16 -42.85 -8.61
CA LYS A 300 -5.30 -42.20 -9.22
C LYS A 300 -4.86 -40.84 -9.75
N ASP A 301 -4.92 -40.63 -11.05
CA ASP A 301 -4.63 -39.39 -11.74
C ASP A 301 -5.79 -38.41 -11.54
N ILE A 302 -5.76 -37.61 -10.47
CA ILE A 302 -6.78 -36.58 -10.18
C ILE A 302 -6.22 -35.24 -10.54
N SER A 303 -6.42 -34.79 -11.78
CA SER A 303 -6.13 -33.42 -12.19
C SER A 303 -7.22 -32.46 -11.67
N LEU A 304 -6.82 -31.34 -11.06
CA LEU A 304 -7.76 -30.30 -10.59
C LEU A 304 -8.45 -29.59 -11.73
N PHE A 305 -7.71 -29.34 -12.80
CA PHE A 305 -8.18 -28.68 -14.00
C PHE A 305 -7.86 -29.55 -15.21
N SER A 306 -8.76 -29.57 -16.18
CA SER A 306 -8.48 -30.13 -17.50
C SER A 306 -7.51 -29.23 -18.26
N ALA A 307 -6.85 -29.76 -19.29
CA ALA A 307 -5.95 -28.98 -20.15
C ALA A 307 -6.66 -27.77 -20.79
N ASP A 308 -7.95 -27.91 -21.14
CA ASP A 308 -8.73 -26.81 -21.69
C ASP A 308 -9.05 -25.74 -20.65
N GLU A 309 -9.37 -26.12 -19.41
CA GLU A 309 -9.57 -25.17 -18.29
C GLU A 309 -8.29 -24.38 -18.01
N ILE A 310 -7.12 -25.02 -17.94
CA ILE A 310 -5.83 -24.37 -17.75
C ILE A 310 -5.56 -23.37 -18.89
N LYS A 311 -5.86 -23.75 -20.12
CA LYS A 311 -5.71 -22.89 -21.29
C LYS A 311 -6.62 -21.66 -21.22
N GLU A 312 -7.87 -21.82 -20.78
CA GLU A 312 -8.80 -20.69 -20.62
C GLU A 312 -8.40 -19.77 -19.46
N LEU A 313 -7.92 -20.29 -18.32
CA LEU A 313 -7.35 -19.48 -17.24
C LEU A 313 -6.22 -18.62 -17.76
N LYS A 314 -5.26 -19.23 -18.46
CA LYS A 314 -4.11 -18.51 -19.01
C LYS A 314 -4.47 -17.48 -20.07
N LYS A 315 -5.43 -17.82 -20.93
CA LYS A 315 -5.97 -16.88 -21.92
C LYS A 315 -6.60 -15.67 -21.23
N GLY A 316 -7.33 -15.86 -20.11
CA GLY A 316 -7.87 -14.79 -19.29
C GLY A 316 -6.76 -13.89 -18.68
N GLU A 317 -5.70 -14.48 -18.13
CA GLU A 317 -4.57 -13.74 -17.57
C GLU A 317 -3.84 -12.89 -18.63
N LEU A 318 -3.62 -13.45 -19.82
CA LEU A 318 -2.99 -12.73 -20.93
C LEU A 318 -3.94 -11.67 -21.53
N ALA A 319 -5.25 -11.91 -21.51
CA ALA A 319 -6.24 -10.92 -21.96
C ALA A 319 -6.23 -9.69 -21.05
N ASN A 320 -6.14 -9.86 -19.72
CA ASN A 320 -6.02 -8.76 -18.77
C ASN A 320 -4.73 -7.96 -19.01
N LEU A 321 -3.61 -8.65 -19.25
CA LEU A 321 -2.33 -8.01 -19.55
C LEU A 321 -2.37 -7.24 -20.88
N ASN A 322 -3.03 -7.81 -21.90
CA ASN A 322 -3.24 -7.16 -23.18
C ASN A 322 -4.14 -5.92 -23.07
N ALA A 323 -5.26 -6.04 -22.34
CA ALA A 323 -6.18 -4.92 -22.11
C ALA A 323 -5.46 -3.75 -21.41
N LEU A 324 -4.65 -4.04 -20.39
CA LEU A 324 -3.83 -3.02 -19.72
C LEU A 324 -2.95 -2.26 -20.70
N ALA A 325 -2.25 -2.95 -21.60
CA ALA A 325 -1.38 -2.32 -22.57
C ALA A 325 -2.17 -1.52 -23.62
N GLU A 326 -3.13 -2.14 -24.29
CA GLU A 326 -3.88 -1.51 -25.38
C GLU A 326 -4.74 -0.32 -24.92
N ASP A 327 -5.39 -0.42 -23.76
CA ASP A 327 -6.29 0.62 -23.27
C ASP A 327 -5.54 1.83 -22.70
N THR A 328 -4.25 1.67 -22.37
CA THR A 328 -3.36 2.78 -22.00
C THR A 328 -2.57 3.35 -23.19
N GLY A 329 -2.79 2.85 -24.41
CA GLY A 329 -2.13 3.34 -25.63
C GLY A 329 -0.75 2.75 -25.87
N GLY A 330 -0.46 1.59 -25.30
CA GLY A 330 0.77 0.82 -25.57
C GLY A 330 0.53 -0.47 -26.36
N ASN A 331 1.45 -1.40 -26.27
CA ASN A 331 1.43 -2.69 -26.97
C ASN A 331 1.74 -3.84 -26.02
N ALA A 332 1.13 -5.01 -26.30
CA ALA A 332 1.42 -6.25 -25.62
C ALA A 332 2.22 -7.23 -26.51
N PHE A 333 3.28 -7.76 -25.94
CA PHE A 333 4.22 -8.68 -26.58
C PHE A 333 4.10 -10.06 -25.94
N MET A 334 3.16 -10.87 -26.47
CA MET A 334 2.86 -12.20 -25.96
C MET A 334 3.44 -13.27 -26.90
N GLY A 335 4.20 -14.21 -26.33
CA GLY A 335 4.82 -15.32 -27.06
C GLY A 335 6.12 -14.97 -27.80
N ALA A 336 6.92 -16.00 -28.10
CA ALA A 336 8.31 -15.90 -28.53
C ALA A 336 8.54 -14.98 -29.75
N LYS A 337 7.70 -15.05 -30.77
CA LYS A 337 7.85 -14.19 -31.96
C LYS A 337 7.66 -12.70 -31.66
N LYS A 338 6.77 -12.34 -30.76
CA LYS A 338 6.56 -10.94 -30.37
C LYS A 338 7.64 -10.45 -29.41
N PHE A 339 8.18 -11.35 -28.58
CA PHE A 339 9.33 -11.06 -27.72
C PHE A 339 10.54 -10.57 -28.51
N ASP A 340 10.85 -11.17 -29.64
CA ASP A 340 11.98 -10.73 -30.47
C ASP A 340 11.75 -9.36 -31.13
N ASN A 341 10.50 -8.97 -31.34
CA ASN A 341 10.13 -7.71 -32.00
C ASN A 341 9.86 -6.55 -31.04
N PHE A 342 9.76 -6.81 -29.73
CA PHE A 342 9.31 -5.77 -28.80
C PHE A 342 10.25 -4.55 -28.80
N GLN A 343 11.56 -4.76 -28.92
CA GLN A 343 12.54 -3.69 -28.97
C GLN A 343 12.26 -2.71 -30.12
N LYS A 344 12.02 -3.22 -31.32
CA LYS A 344 11.75 -2.38 -32.50
C LYS A 344 10.50 -1.50 -32.27
N VAL A 345 9.45 -2.10 -31.76
CA VAL A 345 8.18 -1.40 -31.51
C VAL A 345 8.32 -0.38 -30.36
N ILE A 346 8.92 -0.76 -29.23
CA ILE A 346 9.15 0.16 -28.12
C ILE A 346 10.08 1.30 -28.53
N THR A 347 11.20 1.01 -29.25
CA THR A 347 12.09 2.05 -29.72
C THR A 347 11.34 3.07 -30.58
N ARG A 348 10.53 2.62 -31.53
CA ARG A 348 9.69 3.49 -32.36
C ARG A 348 8.76 4.35 -31.51
N ASP A 349 7.96 3.71 -30.62
CA ASP A 349 6.92 4.37 -29.84
C ASP A 349 7.49 5.33 -28.78
N LEU A 350 8.75 5.13 -28.40
CA LEU A 350 9.48 6.00 -27.48
C LEU A 350 10.37 7.04 -28.19
N SER A 351 10.50 6.98 -29.52
CA SER A 351 11.30 7.95 -30.28
C SER A 351 10.50 9.17 -30.68
N TYR A 352 9.24 9.01 -31.03
CA TYR A 352 8.36 10.09 -31.50
C TYR A 352 6.94 9.92 -30.99
N CYS A 353 6.27 11.04 -30.73
CA CYS A 353 4.81 11.07 -30.57
C CYS A 353 4.25 12.42 -31.00
N TYR A 354 2.99 12.43 -31.40
CA TYR A 354 2.20 13.64 -31.52
C TYR A 354 1.53 13.94 -30.18
N GLU A 355 1.76 15.10 -29.61
CA GLU A 355 1.07 15.59 -28.41
C GLU A 355 -0.10 16.48 -28.82
N LEU A 356 -1.30 16.01 -28.58
CA LEU A 356 -2.53 16.76 -28.76
C LEU A 356 -3.04 17.27 -27.42
N SER A 357 -3.71 18.42 -27.39
CA SER A 357 -4.39 18.85 -26.16
C SER A 357 -5.79 19.38 -26.44
N PHE A 358 -6.64 19.27 -25.42
CA PHE A 358 -7.96 19.89 -25.42
C PHE A 358 -8.40 20.30 -24.02
N TYR A 359 -9.34 21.25 -23.94
CA TYR A 359 -10.01 21.58 -22.68
C TYR A 359 -11.35 20.88 -22.61
N PRO A 360 -11.61 20.08 -21.53
CA PRO A 360 -12.92 19.51 -21.28
C PRO A 360 -13.99 20.59 -21.18
N ASN A 361 -15.18 20.32 -21.71
CA ASN A 361 -16.29 21.29 -21.66
C ASN A 361 -17.01 21.25 -20.29
N ARG A 362 -16.25 21.26 -19.18
CA ARG A 362 -16.76 21.28 -17.81
C ARG A 362 -15.84 22.08 -16.90
N LYS A 363 -16.44 22.72 -15.88
CA LYS A 363 -15.70 23.65 -14.99
C LYS A 363 -14.99 22.99 -13.82
N LYS A 364 -15.45 21.81 -13.38
CA LYS A 364 -14.91 21.06 -12.21
C LYS A 364 -14.80 19.59 -12.55
N ALA A 365 -13.84 18.93 -11.91
CA ALA A 365 -13.70 17.48 -11.92
C ALA A 365 -14.99 16.81 -11.40
N ASP A 366 -15.48 15.81 -12.12
CA ASP A 366 -16.76 15.14 -11.83
C ASP A 366 -16.62 13.71 -11.29
N GLY A 367 -15.39 13.23 -11.15
CA GLY A 367 -15.10 11.89 -10.66
C GLY A 367 -15.46 10.77 -11.62
N LYS A 368 -15.65 11.08 -12.92
CA LYS A 368 -16.07 10.10 -13.92
C LYS A 368 -14.98 9.83 -14.96
N TYR A 369 -15.08 8.67 -15.57
CA TYR A 369 -14.26 8.33 -16.72
C TYR A 369 -14.85 8.92 -18.01
N HIS A 370 -13.99 9.58 -18.80
CA HIS A 370 -14.33 10.18 -20.10
C HIS A 370 -13.55 9.46 -21.18
N LYS A 371 -14.27 8.98 -22.20
CA LYS A 371 -13.66 8.30 -23.34
C LYS A 371 -12.99 9.29 -24.28
N ILE A 372 -11.78 8.97 -24.73
CA ILE A 372 -11.07 9.68 -25.77
C ILE A 372 -11.01 8.80 -27.02
N GLU A 373 -11.31 9.37 -28.17
CA GLU A 373 -11.08 8.72 -29.46
C GLU A 373 -10.30 9.68 -30.37
N VAL A 374 -9.19 9.18 -30.91
CA VAL A 374 -8.39 9.90 -31.92
C VAL A 374 -8.57 9.23 -33.24
N LYS A 375 -8.91 10.00 -34.27
CA LYS A 375 -9.01 9.55 -35.67
C LYS A 375 -8.03 10.30 -36.53
N VAL A 376 -7.51 9.65 -37.57
CA VAL A 376 -6.72 10.26 -38.62
C VAL A 376 -7.47 10.12 -39.93
N LYS A 377 -7.54 11.21 -40.70
CA LYS A 377 -8.29 11.26 -41.98
C LYS A 377 -7.62 10.43 -43.08
N GLN A 378 -6.33 10.25 -42.98
CA GLN A 378 -5.56 9.48 -43.99
C GLN A 378 -5.76 7.97 -43.79
N PRO A 379 -6.12 7.21 -44.82
CA PRO A 379 -6.30 5.76 -44.69
C PRO A 379 -4.95 5.02 -44.53
N GLY A 380 -5.01 3.86 -43.86
CA GLY A 380 -3.83 3.01 -43.68
C GLY A 380 -2.90 3.39 -42.54
N ILE A 381 -3.26 4.40 -41.73
CA ILE A 381 -2.52 4.81 -40.55
C ILE A 381 -3.09 4.11 -39.33
N LYS A 382 -2.23 3.48 -38.56
CA LYS A 382 -2.55 2.89 -37.24
C LYS A 382 -2.23 3.89 -36.14
N ILE A 383 -3.19 4.08 -35.24
CA ILE A 383 -3.09 5.01 -34.11
C ILE A 383 -3.02 4.21 -32.80
N LEU A 384 -2.05 4.58 -31.97
CA LEU A 384 -2.00 4.20 -30.56
C LEU A 384 -2.16 5.46 -29.72
N ALA A 385 -3.19 5.49 -28.89
CA ALA A 385 -3.45 6.55 -27.94
C ALA A 385 -4.25 5.96 -26.77
N ARG A 386 -4.16 6.60 -25.60
CA ARG A 386 -5.01 6.22 -24.45
C ARG A 386 -6.48 6.37 -24.79
N LYS A 387 -7.32 5.45 -24.30
CA LYS A 387 -8.74 5.41 -24.61
C LYS A 387 -9.62 6.32 -23.77
N GLY A 388 -9.04 7.05 -22.84
CA GLY A 388 -9.78 7.98 -21.99
C GLY A 388 -8.97 8.52 -20.83
N TYR A 389 -9.65 9.10 -19.85
CA TYR A 389 -9.09 9.57 -18.59
C TYR A 389 -10.19 9.65 -17.53
N LEU A 390 -9.81 9.49 -16.26
CA LEU A 390 -10.69 9.72 -15.13
C LEU A 390 -10.47 11.14 -14.61
N ASP A 391 -11.54 11.91 -14.49
CA ASP A 391 -11.48 13.28 -13.97
C ASP A 391 -11.65 13.26 -12.45
N TYR A 392 -10.59 12.81 -11.75
CA TYR A 392 -10.58 12.61 -10.30
C TYR A 392 -10.93 13.87 -9.51
N THR A 393 -11.84 13.73 -8.55
CA THR A 393 -11.98 14.71 -7.47
C THR A 393 -10.77 14.67 -6.53
N ASP A 394 -10.57 15.71 -5.73
CA ASP A 394 -9.46 15.77 -4.79
C ASP A 394 -9.57 14.68 -3.72
N GLU A 395 -10.80 14.37 -3.25
CA GLU A 395 -11.04 13.29 -2.29
C GLU A 395 -10.68 11.91 -2.86
N GLN A 396 -11.00 11.67 -4.13
CA GLN A 396 -10.63 10.41 -4.79
C GLN A 396 -9.12 10.25 -4.92
N ARG A 397 -8.41 11.32 -5.32
CA ARG A 397 -6.94 11.31 -5.41
C ARG A 397 -6.28 11.00 -4.06
N GLU A 398 -6.76 11.66 -3.01
CA GLU A 398 -6.24 11.46 -1.66
C GLU A 398 -6.43 10.02 -1.17
N SER A 399 -7.60 9.48 -1.36
CA SER A 399 -7.90 8.11 -0.93
C SER A 399 -7.08 7.04 -1.67
N LEU A 400 -6.86 7.24 -2.98
CA LEU A 400 -5.96 6.38 -3.77
C LEU A 400 -4.51 6.46 -3.25
N LEU A 401 -4.07 7.64 -2.83
CA LEU A 401 -2.74 7.84 -2.27
C LEU A 401 -2.57 7.08 -0.95
N PHE A 402 -3.53 7.20 -0.03
CA PHE A 402 -3.50 6.48 1.25
C PHE A 402 -3.54 4.96 1.06
N ALA A 403 -4.36 4.46 0.17
CA ALA A 403 -4.40 3.05 -0.14
C ALA A 403 -3.06 2.55 -0.68
N SER A 404 -2.45 3.28 -1.63
CA SER A 404 -1.14 2.92 -2.17
C SER A 404 -0.06 2.89 -1.10
N ALA A 405 -0.06 3.86 -0.18
CA ALA A 405 0.87 3.94 0.93
C ALA A 405 0.69 2.79 1.93
N SER A 406 -0.55 2.35 2.15
CA SER A 406 -0.85 1.23 3.04
C SER A 406 -0.35 -0.11 2.49
N TYR A 407 -0.37 -0.30 1.17
CA TYR A 407 0.12 -1.54 0.56
C TYR A 407 1.62 -1.56 0.30
N ASN A 408 2.24 -0.40 0.10
CA ASN A 408 3.67 -0.29 -0.25
C ASN A 408 4.34 0.85 0.55
N PRO A 409 4.43 0.72 1.87
CA PRO A 409 4.91 1.80 2.74
C PRO A 409 6.35 2.21 2.44
N SER A 410 7.18 1.33 1.91
CA SER A 410 8.57 1.62 1.56
C SER A 410 8.74 2.72 0.50
N LEU A 411 7.74 2.92 -0.37
CA LEU A 411 7.77 3.92 -1.45
C LEU A 411 7.40 5.34 -0.98
N PHE A 412 6.84 5.48 0.21
CA PHE A 412 6.31 6.76 0.72
C PHE A 412 7.13 7.22 1.92
N LYS A 413 8.29 7.83 1.66
CA LYS A 413 9.25 8.29 2.67
C LYS A 413 9.59 9.78 2.57
N GLN A 414 8.75 10.58 1.87
CA GLN A 414 8.99 12.03 1.70
C GLN A 414 8.86 12.80 3.01
N ILE A 415 8.03 12.32 3.95
CA ILE A 415 7.95 12.86 5.31
C ILE A 415 8.56 11.83 6.26
N SER A 416 9.61 12.22 6.95
CA SER A 416 10.18 11.41 8.04
C SER A 416 9.43 11.73 9.33
N PHE A 417 8.98 10.73 10.05
CA PHE A 417 8.42 10.85 11.39
C PHE A 417 8.64 9.56 12.18
N GLU A 418 8.61 9.68 13.50
CA GLU A 418 8.62 8.54 14.41
C GLU A 418 7.20 8.37 14.97
N ALA A 419 6.80 7.13 15.20
CA ALA A 419 5.50 6.85 15.80
C ALA A 419 5.59 5.64 16.73
N GLN A 420 4.72 5.61 17.73
CA GLN A 420 4.51 4.50 18.63
C GLN A 420 3.02 4.31 18.84
N ALA A 421 2.54 3.10 18.70
CA ALA A 421 1.14 2.77 18.95
C ALA A 421 0.98 1.94 20.23
N VAL A 422 -0.01 2.31 21.05
CA VAL A 422 -0.32 1.65 22.31
C VAL A 422 -1.77 1.21 22.29
N PRO A 423 -2.08 -0.10 22.47
CA PRO A 423 -3.44 -0.59 22.50
C PRO A 423 -4.07 -0.38 23.88
N PHE A 424 -5.08 0.50 23.99
CA PHE A 424 -5.87 0.67 25.19
C PHE A 424 -7.06 -0.27 25.21
N VAL A 425 -7.20 -1.01 26.30
CA VAL A 425 -8.33 -1.93 26.49
C VAL A 425 -9.59 -1.17 26.87
N GLN A 426 -10.65 -1.32 26.09
CA GLN A 426 -12.00 -0.86 26.43
C GLN A 426 -12.87 -1.98 27.00
N SER A 427 -12.82 -3.15 26.41
CA SER A 427 -13.50 -4.37 26.86
C SER A 427 -12.78 -5.59 26.27
N LYS A 428 -13.23 -6.80 26.59
CA LYS A 428 -12.66 -8.02 26.03
C LYS A 428 -12.64 -7.94 24.49
N ASN A 429 -11.47 -8.10 23.89
CA ASN A 429 -11.21 -8.01 22.44
C ASN A 429 -11.53 -6.65 21.77
N ARG A 430 -11.84 -5.60 22.55
CA ARG A 430 -12.10 -4.26 22.02
C ARG A 430 -11.07 -3.27 22.53
N PHE A 431 -10.34 -2.67 21.58
CA PHE A 431 -9.19 -1.81 21.85
C PHE A 431 -9.33 -0.47 21.14
N ILE A 432 -8.66 0.54 21.66
CA ILE A 432 -8.39 1.79 20.97
C ILE A 432 -6.87 1.88 20.82
N LEU A 433 -6.39 2.06 19.60
CA LEU A 433 -4.97 2.31 19.37
C LEU A 433 -4.69 3.78 19.63
N TRP A 434 -3.87 4.05 20.61
CA TRP A 434 -3.30 5.36 20.85
C TRP A 434 -2.00 5.48 20.07
N VAL A 435 -1.89 6.49 19.22
CA VAL A 435 -0.72 6.69 18.37
C VAL A 435 -0.02 7.98 18.78
N ASN A 436 1.18 7.86 19.30
CA ASN A 436 2.11 8.96 19.56
C ASN A 436 2.99 9.17 18.34
N MET A 437 3.19 10.42 17.92
CA MET A 437 4.01 10.76 16.76
C MET A 437 4.96 11.90 17.07
N ALA A 438 6.14 11.87 16.47
CA ALA A 438 7.13 12.95 16.52
C ALA A 438 7.63 13.27 15.11
N LEU A 439 7.39 14.52 14.69
CA LEU A 439 7.84 15.05 13.41
C LEU A 439 9.04 15.98 13.61
N PRO A 440 10.08 15.89 12.77
CA PRO A 440 11.10 16.91 12.73
C PRO A 440 10.47 18.29 12.45
N VAL A 441 10.83 19.29 13.23
CA VAL A 441 10.26 20.66 13.10
C VAL A 441 10.45 21.23 11.69
N LYS A 442 11.55 20.87 11.03
CA LYS A 442 11.82 21.22 9.62
C LYS A 442 10.75 20.73 8.65
N SER A 443 10.06 19.65 8.99
CA SER A 443 8.95 19.11 8.18
C SER A 443 7.66 19.94 8.33
N ILE A 444 7.56 20.75 9.38
CA ILE A 444 6.37 21.57 9.68
C ILE A 444 6.60 23.03 9.31
N LEU A 445 7.79 23.58 9.61
CA LEU A 445 8.14 24.95 9.31
C LEU A 445 8.70 25.09 7.91
N HIS A 446 8.09 25.95 7.09
CA HIS A 446 8.59 26.35 5.79
C HIS A 446 8.99 27.82 5.78
N GLU A 447 9.99 28.15 4.93
CA GLU A 447 10.63 29.47 4.87
C GLU A 447 9.75 30.61 4.32
N GLU A 448 8.60 30.35 3.71
CA GLU A 448 7.95 31.35 2.83
C GLU A 448 6.63 31.95 3.32
N SER A 449 6.33 32.03 4.60
CA SER A 449 5.10 32.76 4.96
C SER A 449 5.06 33.45 6.30
N GLU A 450 5.11 34.76 6.23
CA GLU A 450 4.59 35.64 7.27
C GLU A 450 3.06 35.53 7.34
N GLY A 451 2.53 35.09 8.50
CA GLY A 451 1.08 35.04 8.75
C GLY A 451 0.61 33.76 9.47
N LEU A 452 -0.62 33.83 10.00
CA LEU A 452 -1.34 32.68 10.53
C LEU A 452 -1.62 31.68 9.40
N ARG A 453 -0.98 30.51 9.41
CA ARG A 453 -1.27 29.47 8.44
C ARG A 453 -1.78 28.20 9.14
N LEU A 454 -2.87 27.70 8.62
CA LEU A 454 -3.38 26.37 8.95
C LEU A 454 -2.62 25.36 8.11
N LYS A 455 -1.87 24.47 8.75
CA LYS A 455 -1.30 23.30 8.10
C LYS A 455 -2.21 22.12 8.37
N LYS A 456 -2.61 21.44 7.32
CA LYS A 456 -3.46 20.26 7.41
C LYS A 456 -2.63 19.02 7.17
N LEU A 457 -2.48 18.22 8.20
CA LEU A 457 -1.94 16.88 8.12
C LEU A 457 -3.09 15.89 8.24
N LYS A 458 -3.01 14.79 7.52
CA LYS A 458 -3.96 13.67 7.62
C LYS A 458 -3.19 12.40 7.92
N LEU A 459 -3.66 11.64 8.87
CA LEU A 459 -3.09 10.34 9.26
C LEU A 459 -4.07 9.24 8.91
N SER A 460 -3.59 8.23 8.19
CA SER A 460 -4.28 6.94 8.05
C SER A 460 -3.59 5.88 8.91
N ILE A 461 -4.35 5.16 9.69
CA ILE A 461 -3.92 4.03 10.50
C ILE A 461 -4.47 2.77 9.83
N THR A 462 -3.61 1.97 9.24
CA THR A 462 -3.97 0.69 8.62
C THR A 462 -3.46 -0.45 9.49
N ILE A 463 -4.28 -1.49 9.68
CA ILE A 463 -3.95 -2.69 10.44
C ILE A 463 -3.83 -3.86 9.47
N ASP A 464 -2.76 -4.62 9.62
CA ASP A 464 -2.53 -5.89 8.94
C ASP A 464 -2.43 -7.00 10.00
N ASP A 465 -3.25 -8.02 9.88
CA ASP A 465 -3.28 -9.14 10.83
C ASP A 465 -2.21 -10.20 10.57
N LEU A 466 -1.19 -9.88 9.76
CA LEU A 466 -0.09 -10.76 9.36
C LEU A 466 -0.52 -11.99 8.51
N ALA A 467 -1.84 -12.25 8.38
CA ALA A 467 -2.40 -13.23 7.45
C ALA A 467 -2.88 -12.58 6.14
N ASN A 468 -2.45 -11.33 5.90
CA ASN A 468 -2.77 -10.48 4.76
C ASN A 468 -4.23 -9.96 4.70
N GLU A 469 -4.92 -9.93 5.82
CA GLU A 469 -6.16 -9.16 5.95
C GLU A 469 -5.83 -7.75 6.41
N ARG A 470 -5.76 -6.81 5.47
CA ARG A 470 -5.51 -5.38 5.73
C ARG A 470 -6.81 -4.61 5.80
N GLY A 471 -6.90 -3.74 6.79
CA GLY A 471 -8.03 -2.84 6.91
C GLY A 471 -7.62 -1.48 7.50
N VAL A 472 -8.22 -0.36 7.05
CA VAL A 472 -8.02 0.95 7.70
C VAL A 472 -8.75 0.96 9.01
N ALA A 473 -8.00 1.17 10.08
CA ALA A 473 -8.56 1.30 11.40
C ALA A 473 -9.16 2.70 11.63
N SER A 474 -8.50 3.72 11.06
CA SER A 474 -8.92 5.10 11.26
C SER A 474 -8.23 6.05 10.28
N GLN A 475 -8.93 7.13 9.93
CA GLN A 475 -8.34 8.32 9.33
C GLN A 475 -8.61 9.52 10.23
N VAL A 476 -7.59 10.35 10.44
CA VAL A 476 -7.65 11.48 11.38
C VAL A 476 -7.08 12.71 10.73
N ASP A 477 -7.86 13.80 10.73
CA ASP A 477 -7.38 15.13 10.34
C ASP A 477 -6.64 15.78 11.51
N ILE A 478 -5.45 16.31 11.25
CA ILE A 478 -4.58 16.96 12.24
C ILE A 478 -4.35 18.40 11.81
N PRO A 479 -5.22 19.33 12.20
CA PRO A 479 -5.03 20.74 11.89
C PRO A 479 -3.95 21.34 12.81
N ILE A 480 -2.89 21.92 12.24
CA ILE A 480 -1.85 22.64 12.97
C ILE A 480 -1.99 24.13 12.66
N ILE A 481 -2.34 24.92 13.65
CA ILE A 481 -2.44 26.38 13.55
C ILE A 481 -1.08 26.99 13.94
N LEU A 482 -0.34 27.50 12.97
CA LEU A 482 0.96 28.13 13.22
C LEU A 482 0.78 29.61 13.59
N THR A 483 0.51 29.89 14.88
CA THR A 483 0.56 31.27 15.40
C THR A 483 2.01 31.76 15.49
N PRO A 484 2.27 33.10 15.46
CA PRO A 484 3.62 33.62 15.59
C PRO A 484 4.35 33.18 16.88
N SER A 485 3.62 33.09 18.00
CA SER A 485 4.17 32.58 19.28
C SER A 485 4.49 31.09 19.24
N PHE A 486 3.61 30.30 18.64
CA PHE A 486 3.82 28.85 18.47
C PHE A 486 4.98 28.57 17.49
N ARG A 487 5.09 29.33 16.40
CA ARG A 487 6.22 29.26 15.47
C ARG A 487 7.55 29.50 16.16
N LYS A 488 7.66 30.58 16.97
CA LYS A 488 8.87 30.85 17.78
C LYS A 488 9.22 29.71 18.75
N SER A 489 8.22 29.03 19.30
CA SER A 489 8.43 27.87 20.17
C SER A 489 8.95 26.67 19.39
N LEU A 490 8.39 26.42 18.19
CA LEU A 490 8.82 25.34 17.31
C LEU A 490 10.24 25.54 16.79
N GLU A 491 10.65 26.77 16.45
CA GLU A 491 12.01 27.08 15.97
C GLU A 491 13.12 26.68 16.97
N LYS A 492 12.77 26.63 18.26
CA LYS A 492 13.67 26.17 19.34
C LYS A 492 13.62 24.66 19.59
N ALA A 493 12.66 23.98 19.01
CA ALA A 493 12.45 22.55 19.18
C ALA A 493 13.05 21.75 18.01
N ARG A 494 13.53 20.55 18.28
CA ARG A 494 14.02 19.63 17.25
C ARG A 494 12.87 18.83 16.64
N TYR A 495 11.92 18.45 17.48
CA TYR A 495 10.75 17.65 17.11
C TYR A 495 9.47 18.30 17.60
N PHE A 496 8.40 18.09 16.88
CA PHE A 496 7.04 18.38 17.24
C PHE A 496 6.31 17.06 17.52
N GLY A 497 5.92 16.84 18.77
CA GLY A 497 5.15 15.69 19.21
C GLY A 497 3.66 15.97 19.20
N PHE A 498 2.89 15.02 18.72
CA PHE A 498 1.42 15.02 18.86
C PHE A 498 0.88 13.60 18.93
N ASN A 499 -0.35 13.46 19.40
CA ASN A 499 -0.99 12.17 19.55
C ASN A 499 -2.40 12.19 18.99
N THR A 500 -2.85 11.00 18.62
CA THR A 500 -4.20 10.74 18.17
C THR A 500 -4.63 9.34 18.59
N CYS A 501 -5.86 8.97 18.32
CA CYS A 501 -6.35 7.62 18.59
C CYS A 501 -7.24 7.11 17.46
N SER A 502 -7.29 5.79 17.32
CA SER A 502 -8.21 5.12 16.40
C SER A 502 -9.65 5.15 16.93
N GLN A 503 -10.59 4.81 16.06
CA GLN A 503 -11.90 4.34 16.52
C GLN A 503 -11.72 2.99 17.25
N PRO A 504 -12.70 2.57 18.08
CA PRO A 504 -12.66 1.27 18.73
C PRO A 504 -12.60 0.10 17.74
N LEU A 505 -11.67 -0.81 17.96
CA LEU A 505 -11.34 -1.93 17.07
C LEU A 505 -11.55 -3.26 17.79
N GLU A 506 -12.04 -4.27 17.09
CA GLU A 506 -12.03 -5.65 17.55
C GLU A 506 -10.75 -6.34 17.07
N LEU A 507 -9.83 -6.63 18.00
CA LEU A 507 -8.56 -7.29 17.73
C LEU A 507 -8.56 -8.64 18.43
N LYS A 508 -8.25 -9.71 17.69
CA LYS A 508 -8.36 -11.10 18.14
C LYS A 508 -7.05 -11.87 18.14
N LYS A 509 -6.02 -11.33 17.50
CA LYS A 509 -4.68 -11.91 17.42
C LYS A 509 -3.74 -11.21 18.38
N ASP A 510 -2.64 -11.84 18.70
CA ASP A 510 -1.65 -11.35 19.67
C ASP A 510 -0.79 -10.23 19.09
N GLU A 511 -0.59 -10.22 17.77
CA GLU A 511 0.24 -9.25 17.08
C GLU A 511 -0.42 -8.75 15.80
N TYR A 512 -0.23 -7.45 15.53
CA TYR A 512 -0.66 -6.77 14.30
C TYR A 512 0.44 -5.85 13.79
N LEU A 513 0.60 -5.79 12.48
CA LEU A 513 1.40 -4.77 11.84
C LEU A 513 0.52 -3.54 11.60
N LEU A 514 0.93 -2.39 12.13
CA LEU A 514 0.32 -1.10 11.83
C LEU A 514 1.12 -0.40 10.74
N ILE A 515 0.43 0.14 9.76
CA ILE A 515 0.99 1.03 8.76
C ILE A 515 0.38 2.39 8.99
N LEU A 516 1.20 3.34 9.39
CA LEU A 516 0.84 4.72 9.67
C LEU A 516 1.26 5.57 8.47
N ALA A 517 0.30 6.14 7.75
CA ALA A 517 0.57 7.01 6.61
C ALA A 517 0.17 8.45 6.94
N LEU A 518 1.15 9.35 6.95
CA LEU A 518 0.97 10.77 7.24
C LEU A 518 1.08 11.58 5.93
N PHE A 519 0.03 12.30 5.60
CA PHE A 519 -0.08 13.13 4.40
C PHE A 519 -0.08 14.62 4.75
N ASP A 520 0.77 15.39 4.10
CA ASP A 520 0.77 16.86 4.12
C ASP A 520 0.00 17.39 2.92
N GLU A 521 -1.25 17.79 3.13
CA GLU A 521 -2.14 18.29 2.08
C GLU A 521 -1.55 19.53 1.37
N SER A 522 -0.79 20.37 2.10
CA SER A 522 -0.21 21.59 1.55
C SER A 522 0.94 21.35 0.56
N ARG A 523 1.63 20.22 0.68
CA ARG A 523 2.79 19.85 -0.16
C ARG A 523 2.49 18.68 -1.11
N GLY A 524 1.41 17.96 -0.89
CA GLY A 524 1.14 16.70 -1.58
C GLY A 524 2.17 15.61 -1.23
N GLN A 525 2.85 15.69 -0.08
CA GLN A 525 3.87 14.76 0.36
C GLN A 525 3.31 13.74 1.35
N MET A 526 3.83 12.52 1.32
CA MET A 526 3.44 11.46 2.23
C MET A 526 4.65 10.78 2.86
N GLY A 527 4.52 10.41 4.12
CA GLY A 527 5.46 9.56 4.85
C GLY A 527 4.74 8.38 5.47
N THR A 528 5.45 7.27 5.63
CA THR A 528 4.91 6.07 6.27
C THR A 528 5.87 5.52 7.31
N VAL A 529 5.28 4.96 8.37
CA VAL A 529 5.95 4.20 9.43
C VAL A 529 5.22 2.89 9.63
N GLU A 530 5.98 1.83 9.79
CA GLU A 530 5.48 0.50 10.12
C GLU A 530 5.80 0.20 11.59
N GLU A 531 4.82 -0.26 12.35
CA GLU A 531 4.92 -0.50 13.79
C GLU A 531 4.25 -1.83 14.15
N MET A 532 4.98 -2.71 14.84
CA MET A 532 4.41 -3.95 15.37
C MET A 532 3.73 -3.68 16.71
N VAL A 533 2.46 -3.99 16.80
CA VAL A 533 1.67 -3.84 18.03
C VAL A 533 1.29 -5.18 18.60
N LYS A 534 1.72 -5.44 19.82
CA LYS A 534 1.31 -6.60 20.60
C LYS A 534 0.02 -6.31 21.34
N ILE A 535 -0.97 -7.14 21.11
CA ILE A 535 -2.25 -7.06 21.81
C ILE A 535 -2.17 -7.95 23.05
N PRO A 536 -2.41 -7.42 24.25
CA PRO A 536 -2.34 -8.21 25.45
C PRO A 536 -3.42 -9.29 25.45
N VAL A 537 -3.00 -10.53 25.62
CA VAL A 537 -3.90 -11.66 25.81
C VAL A 537 -4.42 -11.62 27.24
N MET A 538 -5.74 -11.52 27.39
CA MET A 538 -6.43 -11.47 28.68
C MET A 538 -7.21 -12.77 28.86
N ASP A 539 -6.55 -13.82 29.34
CA ASP A 539 -7.21 -15.09 29.62
C ASP A 539 -7.76 -15.14 31.06
N LYS A 540 -8.82 -15.94 31.24
CA LYS A 540 -9.53 -15.99 32.55
C LYS A 540 -8.70 -16.64 33.64
N ASP A 541 -7.73 -17.44 33.27
CA ASP A 541 -6.95 -18.29 34.19
C ASP A 541 -5.49 -17.82 34.34
N GLU A 542 -5.12 -16.70 33.71
CA GLU A 542 -3.77 -16.15 33.79
C GLU A 542 -3.61 -15.14 34.94
N ASP A 543 -2.38 -14.90 35.29
CA ASP A 543 -1.93 -13.96 36.32
C ASP A 543 -2.24 -12.51 35.94
N SER A 544 -2.20 -11.60 36.92
CA SER A 544 -2.36 -10.16 36.69
C SER A 544 -1.28 -9.64 35.75
N LEU A 545 -1.65 -8.81 34.76
CA LEU A 545 -0.76 -8.31 33.70
C LEU A 545 -0.82 -6.79 33.61
N ILE A 546 0.34 -6.11 33.61
CA ILE A 546 0.44 -4.69 33.25
C ILE A 546 0.28 -4.57 31.73
N VAL A 547 -0.90 -4.24 31.29
CA VAL A 547 -1.26 -4.08 29.88
C VAL A 547 -0.54 -2.88 29.30
N ASN A 548 -0.73 -1.70 29.89
CA ASN A 548 -0.17 -0.44 29.40
C ASN A 548 0.51 0.38 30.49
N ALA A 549 1.53 1.11 30.06
CA ALA A 549 2.21 2.14 30.84
C ALA A 549 2.53 3.33 29.91
N VAL A 550 1.84 4.45 30.09
CA VAL A 550 1.95 5.63 29.21
C VAL A 550 2.30 6.86 30.01
N PHE A 551 3.38 7.54 29.63
CA PHE A 551 3.77 8.80 30.27
C PHE A 551 2.92 9.98 29.79
N GLY A 552 2.67 10.93 30.71
CA GLY A 552 1.93 12.15 30.46
C GLY A 552 2.70 13.39 30.92
N ASP A 553 2.51 14.48 30.16
CA ASP A 553 3.13 15.75 30.45
C ASP A 553 2.38 16.54 31.54
N LYS A 554 1.05 16.41 31.54
CA LYS A 554 0.16 17.17 32.39
C LYS A 554 -1.09 16.35 32.74
N VAL A 555 -1.61 16.59 33.95
CA VAL A 555 -2.92 16.14 34.35
C VAL A 555 -3.71 17.38 34.81
N ASP A 556 -4.76 17.72 34.08
CA ASP A 556 -5.66 18.81 34.49
C ASP A 556 -6.68 18.30 35.51
N ASP A 557 -7.11 19.18 36.39
CA ASP A 557 -7.94 19.01 37.60
C ASP A 557 -8.82 17.74 37.66
N LEU A 558 -8.41 16.80 38.51
CA LEU A 558 -9.07 15.50 38.72
C LEU A 558 -10.11 15.54 39.86
N ASN A 559 -10.57 16.73 40.24
CA ASN A 559 -11.53 16.90 41.33
C ASN A 559 -12.92 16.38 40.95
N GLY A 560 -13.13 15.08 41.07
CA GLY A 560 -14.46 14.50 41.02
C GLY A 560 -14.51 13.06 40.53
N GLY A 561 -14.71 12.16 41.46
CA GLY A 561 -14.93 10.73 41.22
C GLY A 561 -15.95 10.46 40.13
N GLY A 562 -15.42 10.09 38.97
CA GLY A 562 -16.17 9.68 37.82
C GLY A 562 -15.69 8.31 37.33
N THR A 563 -16.60 7.40 37.10
CA THR A 563 -16.37 5.96 36.95
C THR A 563 -16.11 5.51 35.49
N LEU A 564 -15.92 6.40 34.56
CA LEU A 564 -15.79 6.01 33.15
C LEU A 564 -14.63 6.75 32.48
N PHE A 565 -13.59 5.99 32.03
CA PHE A 565 -12.63 6.46 31.10
C PHE A 565 -13.31 6.62 29.75
N SER A 566 -13.30 7.84 29.19
CA SER A 566 -13.63 8.07 27.80
C SER A 566 -12.41 8.64 27.10
N ILE A 567 -11.99 8.03 26.02
CA ILE A 567 -10.96 8.57 25.15
C ILE A 567 -11.67 9.51 24.20
N SER A 568 -11.34 10.80 24.26
CA SER A 568 -11.87 11.78 23.31
C SER A 568 -11.00 11.84 22.06
N PRO A 569 -11.47 11.32 20.92
CA PRO A 569 -10.70 11.36 19.67
C PRO A 569 -10.51 12.78 19.13
N LYS A 570 -11.27 13.76 19.60
CA LYS A 570 -11.19 15.14 19.09
C LYS A 570 -10.06 15.96 19.69
N ASN A 571 -9.60 15.64 20.90
CA ASN A 571 -8.66 16.50 21.62
C ASN A 571 -7.32 15.83 21.94
N GLY A 572 -7.09 14.59 21.53
CA GLY A 572 -5.83 13.88 21.80
C GLY A 572 -5.54 13.71 23.30
N THR A 573 -6.58 13.58 24.12
CA THR A 573 -6.48 13.41 25.58
C THR A 573 -7.20 12.17 26.04
N LEU A 574 -6.69 11.55 27.11
CA LEU A 574 -7.42 10.55 27.87
C LEU A 574 -8.30 11.26 28.91
N GLN A 575 -9.58 11.12 28.82
CA GLN A 575 -10.50 11.62 29.82
C GLN A 575 -10.51 10.65 31.01
N LEU A 576 -10.15 11.14 32.19
CA LEU A 576 -10.15 10.43 33.44
C LEU A 576 -11.22 11.06 34.36
N GLY A 577 -12.44 10.52 34.37
CA GLY A 577 -13.54 11.15 35.09
C GLY A 577 -13.82 12.56 34.58
N LYS A 578 -13.59 13.59 35.42
CA LYS A 578 -13.69 15.02 35.05
C LYS A 578 -12.36 15.64 34.62
N GLY A 579 -11.25 14.92 34.78
CA GLY A 579 -9.91 15.36 34.42
C GLY A 579 -9.45 14.86 33.06
N ALA A 580 -8.38 15.43 32.56
CA ALA A 580 -7.75 15.03 31.29
C ALA A 580 -6.28 14.70 31.53
N PHE A 581 -5.87 13.55 31.01
CA PHE A 581 -4.47 13.12 30.96
C PHE A 581 -3.91 13.41 29.54
N TYR A 582 -2.75 14.06 29.49
CA TYR A 582 -2.09 14.45 28.24
C TYR A 582 -0.88 13.54 28.01
N PRO A 583 -1.00 12.47 27.21
CA PRO A 583 0.12 11.58 26.92
C PRO A 583 1.29 12.30 26.25
N MET A 584 2.52 11.91 26.56
CA MET A 584 3.71 12.36 25.84
C MET A 584 3.81 11.65 24.49
N GLY A 585 4.31 12.38 23.48
CA GLY A 585 4.51 11.81 22.14
C GLY A 585 5.60 10.72 22.09
N LEU A 586 6.61 10.84 22.94
CA LEU A 586 7.68 9.85 23.14
C LEU A 586 7.99 9.80 24.65
N ASN A 587 8.57 8.67 25.10
CA ASN A 587 9.03 8.53 26.48
C ASN A 587 10.34 9.34 26.74
N GLN A 588 10.32 10.62 26.35
CA GLN A 588 11.50 11.54 26.44
C GLN A 588 11.09 12.81 27.17
N PHE A 589 11.78 13.11 28.26
CA PHE A 589 11.47 14.28 29.08
C PHE A 589 12.68 14.80 29.86
N LYS A 590 12.60 16.06 30.32
CA LYS A 590 13.58 16.64 31.24
C LYS A 590 13.36 16.14 32.66
N PRO A 591 14.43 16.02 33.50
CA PRO A 591 14.28 15.67 34.90
C PRO A 591 13.35 16.68 35.59
N ARG A 592 12.27 16.20 36.21
CA ARG A 592 11.32 17.05 36.95
C ARG A 592 10.55 16.24 38.00
N LYS A 593 9.96 16.94 38.99
CA LYS A 593 9.26 16.31 40.10
C LYS A 593 7.94 15.61 39.73
N TYR A 594 7.26 16.04 38.66
CA TYR A 594 5.93 15.56 38.38
C TYR A 594 5.86 15.13 36.92
N ILE A 595 5.97 13.82 36.72
CA ILE A 595 5.68 13.18 35.46
C ILE A 595 4.55 12.20 35.68
N ALA A 596 3.46 12.38 34.95
CA ALA A 596 2.33 11.49 35.06
C ALA A 596 2.60 10.17 34.35
N LEU A 597 2.20 9.07 34.99
CA LEU A 597 2.22 7.73 34.38
C LEU A 597 0.84 7.12 34.48
N PHE A 598 0.23 6.81 33.35
CA PHE A 598 -1.02 6.07 33.27
C PHE A 598 -0.75 4.58 33.12
N LEU A 599 -1.38 3.76 33.98
CA LEU A 599 -1.30 2.31 33.94
C LEU A 599 -2.67 1.69 33.62
N GLN A 600 -2.68 0.65 32.79
CA GLN A 600 -3.78 -0.32 32.70
C GLN A 600 -3.28 -1.68 33.14
N VAL A 601 -3.96 -2.28 34.12
CA VAL A 601 -3.60 -3.59 34.64
C VAL A 601 -4.81 -4.51 34.53
N TYR A 602 -4.64 -5.62 33.82
CA TYR A 602 -5.62 -6.69 33.82
C TYR A 602 -5.47 -7.53 35.10
N SER A 603 -6.56 -7.82 35.74
CA SER A 603 -6.59 -8.78 36.85
C SER A 603 -7.79 -9.70 36.71
N PRO A 604 -7.59 -11.03 36.65
CA PRO A 604 -8.68 -11.99 36.57
C PRO A 604 -9.56 -11.99 37.83
N GLN A 605 -9.01 -11.53 38.95
CA GLN A 605 -9.70 -11.46 40.24
C GLN A 605 -10.53 -10.17 40.36
N LYS A 606 -11.54 -10.20 41.21
CA LYS A 606 -12.38 -9.02 41.47
C LYS A 606 -11.59 -8.02 42.33
N GLN A 607 -11.36 -6.83 41.80
CA GLN A 607 -10.91 -5.64 42.49
C GLN A 607 -9.67 -5.84 43.37
N ALA A 608 -8.55 -6.18 42.70
CA ALA A 608 -7.24 -6.28 43.33
C ALA A 608 -6.76 -4.88 43.76
N ALA A 609 -6.31 -4.73 44.99
CA ALA A 609 -5.65 -3.53 45.50
C ALA A 609 -4.15 -3.71 45.31
N PHE A 610 -3.59 -3.23 44.19
CA PHE A 610 -2.18 -3.40 43.89
C PHE A 610 -1.29 -2.44 44.68
N GLU A 611 -0.15 -2.96 45.17
CA GLU A 611 0.93 -2.15 45.72
C GLU A 611 1.98 -1.84 44.65
N PRO A 612 2.08 -0.58 44.15
CA PRO A 612 3.00 -0.23 43.09
C PRO A 612 4.41 0.07 43.62
N GLY A 613 5.41 -0.43 42.89
CA GLY A 613 6.82 -0.08 43.03
C GLY A 613 7.41 0.39 41.69
N PHE A 614 8.04 1.57 41.71
CA PHE A 614 8.68 2.14 40.51
C PHE A 614 10.18 2.24 40.75
N PHE A 615 10.96 1.66 39.81
CA PHE A 615 12.42 1.62 39.91
C PHE A 615 13.04 2.05 38.60
N LEU A 616 14.03 2.94 38.69
CA LEU A 616 14.80 3.40 37.56
C LEU A 616 16.10 2.64 37.49
N LEU A 617 16.36 1.97 36.36
CA LEU A 617 17.63 1.34 36.07
C LEU A 617 18.47 2.32 35.28
N GLN A 618 19.52 2.87 35.91
CA GLN A 618 20.45 3.83 35.33
C GLN A 618 21.69 3.09 34.83
N ASN A 619 22.09 3.34 33.56
CA ASN A 619 23.29 2.72 32.95
C ASN A 619 23.37 1.19 33.06
N GLY A 620 22.25 0.51 33.22
CA GLY A 620 22.17 -0.95 33.28
C GLY A 620 22.49 -1.59 34.63
N GLU A 621 22.95 -0.83 35.65
CA GLU A 621 23.45 -1.43 36.90
C GLU A 621 22.79 -0.90 38.18
N GLU A 622 22.40 0.36 38.27
CA GLU A 622 21.88 0.96 39.49
C GLU A 622 20.34 1.05 39.50
N LYS A 623 19.72 0.40 40.48
CA LYS A 623 18.27 0.38 40.65
C LYS A 623 17.82 1.40 41.72
N VAL A 624 17.32 2.56 41.27
CA VAL A 624 16.86 3.63 42.15
C VAL A 624 15.33 3.57 42.28
N ARG A 625 14.80 3.49 43.49
CA ARG A 625 13.36 3.58 43.73
C ARG A 625 12.86 5.01 43.57
N LEU A 626 11.90 5.24 42.67
CA LEU A 626 11.26 6.53 42.48
C LEU A 626 10.16 6.76 43.53
N ARG A 627 10.01 8.04 43.92
CA ARG A 627 8.83 8.46 44.69
C ARG A 627 7.64 8.54 43.72
N ALA A 628 6.54 7.95 44.14
CA ALA A 628 5.29 7.89 43.39
C ALA A 628 4.12 8.21 44.28
N GLU A 629 3.18 8.99 43.73
CA GLU A 629 1.90 9.28 44.38
C GLU A 629 0.77 8.92 43.40
N ILE A 630 -0.25 8.22 43.87
CA ILE A 630 -1.44 7.93 43.09
C ILE A 630 -2.29 9.19 42.99
N ILE A 631 -2.61 9.60 41.73
CA ILE A 631 -3.43 10.79 41.47
C ILE A 631 -4.89 10.38 41.34
N ASP A 632 -5.17 9.32 40.59
CA ASP A 632 -6.53 8.80 40.37
C ASP A 632 -6.48 7.31 40.00
N GLU A 633 -7.56 6.61 40.33
CA GLU A 633 -7.72 5.21 39.96
C GLU A 633 -9.19 4.84 39.70
N SER A 634 -9.39 3.86 38.85
CA SER A 634 -10.72 3.31 38.55
C SER A 634 -10.67 1.84 38.15
N TRP A 635 -11.75 1.14 38.43
CA TRP A 635 -11.89 -0.27 38.08
C TRP A 635 -12.98 -0.49 37.02
N ASN A 636 -12.57 -0.99 35.84
CA ASN A 636 -13.51 -1.41 34.82
C ASN A 636 -13.91 -2.89 35.05
N LYS A 637 -15.06 -3.10 35.68
CA LYS A 637 -15.56 -4.43 36.03
C LYS A 637 -15.79 -5.36 34.84
N LYS A 638 -16.18 -4.81 33.68
CA LYS A 638 -16.45 -5.62 32.45
C LYS A 638 -15.17 -6.10 31.78
N ALA A 639 -14.18 -5.25 31.74
CA ALA A 639 -12.88 -5.57 31.14
C ALA A 639 -11.92 -6.25 32.13
N LYS A 640 -12.22 -6.23 33.42
CA LYS A 640 -11.33 -6.62 34.52
C LYS A 640 -10.01 -5.83 34.50
N ILE A 641 -10.10 -4.54 34.23
CA ILE A 641 -8.97 -3.61 34.13
C ILE A 641 -8.98 -2.63 35.27
N TRP A 642 -7.87 -2.56 35.99
CA TRP A 642 -7.56 -1.45 36.89
C TRP A 642 -6.79 -0.38 36.10
N ASN A 643 -7.30 0.83 36.15
CA ASN A 643 -6.67 1.99 35.55
C ASN A 643 -6.20 2.90 36.66
N ALA A 644 -4.95 3.33 36.61
CA ALA A 644 -4.39 4.21 37.63
C ALA A 644 -3.47 5.26 37.00
N VAL A 645 -3.47 6.46 37.58
CA VAL A 645 -2.56 7.54 37.22
C VAL A 645 -1.67 7.83 38.43
N PHE A 646 -0.38 7.81 38.18
CA PHE A 646 0.65 8.13 39.16
C PHE A 646 1.39 9.40 38.80
N SER A 647 1.84 10.14 39.79
CA SER A 647 2.85 11.17 39.69
C SER A 647 4.17 10.58 40.13
N LEU A 648 5.18 10.62 39.23
CA LEU A 648 6.52 10.13 39.51
C LEU A 648 7.53 11.27 39.60
N ASP A 649 8.48 11.18 40.56
CA ASP A 649 9.56 12.16 40.74
C ASP A 649 10.86 11.69 40.08
N PHE A 650 11.24 12.36 38.99
CA PHE A 650 12.49 12.15 38.28
C PHE A 650 13.52 13.26 38.51
N SER A 651 13.31 14.15 39.49
CA SER A 651 14.17 15.32 39.70
C SER A 651 15.64 14.97 40.01
N GLY A 652 15.87 13.79 40.60
CA GLY A 652 17.20 13.27 40.91
C GLY A 652 17.83 12.38 39.81
N SER A 653 17.21 12.23 38.67
CA SER A 653 17.66 11.30 37.64
C SER A 653 18.70 11.94 36.71
N SER A 654 19.71 11.17 36.31
CA SER A 654 20.73 11.59 35.34
C SER A 654 20.17 11.64 33.92
N LYS A 655 20.83 12.40 33.04
CA LYS A 655 20.52 12.40 31.60
C LYS A 655 21.00 11.11 30.95
N GLY A 656 20.26 10.62 29.96
CA GLY A 656 20.60 9.42 29.21
C GLY A 656 19.41 8.49 28.99
N ASP A 657 19.72 7.33 28.45
CA ASP A 657 18.73 6.26 28.23
C ASP A 657 18.63 5.40 29.50
N HIS A 658 17.42 5.15 29.95
CA HIS A 658 17.11 4.43 31.18
C HIS A 658 15.97 3.44 30.96
N ILE A 659 15.83 2.49 31.89
CA ILE A 659 14.69 1.57 31.92
C ILE A 659 13.90 1.81 33.22
N LEU A 660 12.64 2.19 33.09
CA LEU A 660 11.70 2.20 34.20
C LEU A 660 11.16 0.79 34.41
N ILE A 661 11.35 0.23 35.60
CA ILE A 661 10.79 -1.04 36.03
C ILE A 661 9.56 -0.75 36.90
N ILE A 662 8.40 -1.20 36.45
CA ILE A 662 7.12 -1.09 37.16
C ILE A 662 6.82 -2.47 37.75
N LYS A 663 6.69 -2.52 39.07
CA LYS A 663 6.30 -3.73 39.81
C LYS A 663 4.99 -3.50 40.53
N LEU A 664 4.09 -4.45 40.42
CA LEU A 664 2.82 -4.44 41.13
C LEU A 664 2.71 -5.73 41.94
N LEU A 665 2.56 -5.59 43.22
CA LEU A 665 2.28 -6.71 44.13
C LEU A 665 0.77 -6.75 44.37
N ASP A 666 0.15 -7.89 44.17
CA ASP A 666 -1.19 -8.19 44.65
C ASP A 666 -1.08 -8.73 46.07
N PRO A 667 -1.48 -7.96 47.09
CA PRO A 667 -1.33 -8.40 48.49
C PRO A 667 -2.27 -9.54 48.89
N GLN A 668 -3.30 -9.82 48.10
CA GLN A 668 -4.22 -10.94 48.36
C GLN A 668 -3.65 -12.28 47.87
N THR A 669 -2.96 -12.26 46.75
CA THR A 669 -2.39 -13.49 46.17
C THR A 669 -0.89 -13.63 46.41
N GLY A 670 -0.21 -12.55 46.77
CA GLY A 670 1.24 -12.47 46.89
C GLY A 670 1.95 -12.45 45.53
N GLN A 671 1.22 -12.34 44.44
CA GLN A 671 1.74 -12.34 43.07
C GLN A 671 2.34 -10.99 42.73
N GLU A 672 3.54 -11.01 42.13
CA GLU A 672 4.21 -9.82 41.58
C GLU A 672 4.14 -9.87 40.05
N THR A 673 3.70 -8.77 39.43
CA THR A 673 3.79 -8.58 37.98
C THR A 673 4.73 -7.42 37.66
N GLU A 674 5.57 -7.55 36.62
CA GLU A 674 6.60 -6.58 36.25
C GLU A 674 6.46 -6.13 34.79
N LYS A 675 6.69 -4.85 34.53
CA LYS A 675 6.83 -4.29 33.16
C LYS A 675 8.03 -3.37 33.10
N LYS A 676 8.81 -3.50 32.02
CA LYS A 676 9.94 -2.62 31.70
C LYS A 676 9.55 -1.64 30.60
N VAL A 677 9.87 -0.37 30.79
CA VAL A 677 9.58 0.71 29.85
C VAL A 677 10.87 1.49 29.61
N GLU A 678 11.29 1.55 28.36
CA GLU A 678 12.42 2.38 27.95
C GLU A 678 12.05 3.85 27.98
N ILE A 679 12.90 4.68 28.60
CA ILE A 679 12.74 6.13 28.72
C ILE A 679 14.04 6.86 28.42
N LYS A 680 13.93 8.08 27.95
CA LYS A 680 15.09 8.95 27.71
C LYS A 680 14.95 10.24 28.51
N ILE A 681 15.91 10.50 29.38
CA ILE A 681 15.99 11.75 30.14
C ILE A 681 16.98 12.69 29.44
N ILE A 682 16.48 13.87 28.96
CA ILE A 682 17.18 14.81 28.10
C ILE A 682 17.64 16.10 28.80
#